data_fb105edb6448a73aa99debf19f8882f3
#
_entry.id   fb105edb6448a73aa99debf19f8882f3
#
_cell.length_a   1.000
_cell.length_b   1.000
_cell.length_c   1.000
_cell.angle_alpha   90.00
_cell.angle_beta   90.00
_cell.angle_gamma   90.00
#
_symmetry.space_group_name_H-M   'P 1'
#
loop_
_entity.id
_entity.type
_entity.pdbx_description
1 polymer ?
#
loop_
_entity_poly.entity_id
_entity_poly.type
_entity_poly.pdbx_seq_one_letter_code
_entity_poly.pdbx_strand_id
1 'polypeptide(L)'
;MKKIHLLLILMLSTFALKAEITATFTPDPEVELTEIPAQFNFTLSEDAPNLKTPKLVVKCGEQEKSLQVMKQGGQYKEWYVFASYYIKGELLDAIKAAGGFSLVVTLDDGTVIEQPYRMKKPITATFTPDPEVELTEIPAQFNFTLSEDAPNLKTPKLVVKCGEQEKSLQVMKQGGQYKEWYVFASYYIKGELLDAIKAAGEFSLVVTLDDGTVIEQVYKIQMTPKLEPEWTAASGSVYAGMPDEVTFSIDKGVEVAIKAVVNETSILEASAIEGSDNTEFRIPLSTLSDEAKANIAETGVLVIALEAEGYIAPEVQKYYVCAADLTWTPEDGREDGHVFTNLPQTLTYTLSSQLPADATVSTGIVASATLPDDMQDWSIKVPAALDGVKMTFDLSALTGGDVQAITEAGSFTIGCGLANKTLSASYAINSANTPISLGYCNEEITGVTNQLGSEGAAGVVAGAIRIPESKMQSLKGGKITRIRIAIGEGLQRVYGWIRPSLSEPAHVFKQLDDVSAGWHEIVFDTPYVIDGGEIFIGYQGYQERGVKAILAGGVDRPDGCWLGIKDNWEDHSSDGYGTLYIRAYGEASLPEADLGVDNVCVDKAYYTPDESVKASLTLLNSGVNKINNYSVTYSIDGGESVVRNYTEPLDKDGRRDVTLDIPMSGLADGNHTVAFTCRIDDNGLVDGIEDNNQASVNVALYSSQYERNVLLEQFTTINCVNCPKGDAALENAVQDQDNIIWIAHHVGFGVDELTVQGSSEMLDYGVAGAPSLMVDRTVHEGNAAPFAIGYGNASTGGDIIRGYINASKGVPAFAKADVAYTYDSEKRTLDINVSAERNAICSTFYPETNLTVYLVEDNVTAKTPQVGSGSTEHSHVIRAILTPATGVPVEWDGDAYRTSYNTQLDAAWKAGDMSIVAVINRPFNAEAPDSVEVLNAASVAVDAPEDSGVADVYGNGSGLYVKEGSVAGVGFASIDVFNTSGQRVANINLAPGIYLVSAVTDAGQHVTQKVVVK
;
A
#
# COMPACT_ATOMS: atom_id res chain seq x y z
N MET A 1 46.06 -14.69 37.92
CA MET A 1 47.53 -14.88 37.82
C MET A 1 47.84 -15.69 36.58
N LYS A 2 48.75 -15.11 35.79
CA LYS A 2 49.59 -15.72 34.72
C LYS A 2 48.81 -16.34 33.54
N LYS A 3 48.72 -15.65 32.37
CA LYS A 3 49.75 -15.33 31.35
C LYS A 3 50.49 -16.57 30.83
N ILE A 4 50.40 -16.74 29.51
CA ILE A 4 51.48 -16.92 28.50
C ILE A 4 50.75 -17.18 27.19
N HIS A 5 50.71 -16.30 26.20
CA HIS A 5 51.61 -15.87 25.13
C HIS A 5 52.27 -17.01 24.36
N LEU A 6 51.98 -17.09 23.06
CA LEU A 6 52.93 -17.14 21.94
C LEU A 6 52.21 -17.25 20.63
N LEU A 7 52.16 -16.23 19.83
CA LEU A 7 53.03 -15.80 18.73
C LEU A 7 52.97 -16.68 17.47
N LEU A 8 52.23 -16.17 16.51
CA LEU A 8 52.59 -15.76 15.13
C LEU A 8 53.51 -16.68 14.30
N ILE A 9 53.01 -17.21 13.16
CA ILE A 9 53.73 -17.10 11.92
C ILE A 9 52.69 -16.92 10.76
N LEU A 10 52.91 -15.82 10.08
CA LEU A 10 52.25 -15.41 8.82
C LEU A 10 52.80 -16.31 7.69
N MET A 11 51.89 -17.01 6.99
CA MET A 11 52.16 -17.38 5.60
C MET A 11 50.89 -17.07 4.79
N LEU A 12 51.02 -16.03 3.99
CA LEU A 12 50.12 -15.78 2.85
C LEU A 12 50.15 -17.01 1.94
N SER A 13 49.02 -17.68 1.84
CA SER A 13 48.70 -18.42 0.64
C SER A 13 47.25 -18.04 0.30
N THR A 14 47.11 -17.42 -0.83
CA THR A 14 45.82 -17.11 -1.48
C THR A 14 45.06 -18.41 -1.69
N PHE A 15 44.17 -18.72 -0.76
CA PHE A 15 43.07 -19.61 -1.01
C PHE A 15 41.86 -18.76 -1.34
N ALA A 16 41.39 -18.81 -2.57
CA ALA A 16 40.05 -18.46 -2.92
C ALA A 16 39.12 -19.21 -1.97
N LEU A 17 38.38 -18.48 -1.10
CA LEU A 17 37.25 -19.05 -0.39
C LEU A 17 36.25 -19.49 -1.46
N LYS A 18 36.23 -20.80 -1.74
CA LYS A 18 35.09 -21.40 -2.40
C LYS A 18 33.93 -21.25 -1.41
N ALA A 19 32.83 -20.65 -1.84
CA ALA A 19 31.62 -20.64 -1.03
C ALA A 19 31.28 -22.07 -0.64
N GLU A 20 30.97 -22.28 0.64
CA GLU A 20 30.57 -23.59 1.14
C GLU A 20 29.25 -24.00 0.49
N ILE A 21 29.20 -25.12 -0.20
CA ILE A 21 27.98 -25.59 -0.84
C ILE A 21 27.02 -26.05 0.25
N THR A 22 25.84 -25.42 0.30
CA THR A 22 24.74 -25.77 1.21
C THR A 22 23.62 -26.48 0.47
N ALA A 23 22.70 -27.11 1.19
CA ALA A 23 21.52 -27.73 0.63
C ALA A 23 20.24 -27.30 1.35
N THR A 24 19.19 -27.10 0.59
CA THR A 24 17.82 -26.91 1.11
C THR A 24 17.04 -28.20 0.89
N PHE A 25 16.35 -28.67 1.92
CA PHE A 25 15.62 -29.94 1.90
C PHE A 25 14.10 -29.75 1.90
N THR A 26 13.39 -30.67 1.25
CA THR A 26 11.92 -30.76 1.24
C THR A 26 11.51 -32.23 1.47
N PRO A 27 10.59 -32.56 2.40
CA PRO A 27 9.86 -31.62 3.28
C PRO A 27 10.77 -30.82 4.20
N ASP A 28 10.22 -29.71 4.71
CA ASP A 28 10.93 -28.80 5.63
C ASP A 28 11.42 -29.59 6.86
N PRO A 29 12.71 -29.59 7.18
CA PRO A 29 13.26 -30.31 8.33
C PRO A 29 12.77 -29.81 9.69
N GLU A 30 12.29 -28.57 9.78
CA GLU A 30 11.74 -28.00 11.02
C GLU A 30 10.34 -28.56 11.36
N VAL A 31 9.67 -29.18 10.37
CA VAL A 31 8.35 -29.80 10.57
C VAL A 31 8.53 -31.23 11.08
N GLU A 32 7.87 -31.53 12.21
CA GLU A 32 7.86 -32.91 12.76
C GLU A 32 7.09 -33.86 11.84
N LEU A 33 7.71 -34.93 11.47
CA LEU A 33 7.12 -35.93 10.57
C LEU A 33 6.21 -36.89 11.32
N THR A 34 5.02 -37.12 10.81
CA THR A 34 4.11 -38.16 11.31
C THR A 34 4.41 -39.53 10.69
N GLU A 35 4.98 -39.53 9.51
CA GLU A 35 5.40 -40.70 8.76
C GLU A 35 6.61 -40.38 7.86
N ILE A 36 7.28 -41.37 7.37
CA ILE A 36 8.37 -41.17 6.41
C ILE A 36 7.75 -40.71 5.08
N PRO A 37 8.10 -39.53 4.56
CA PRO A 37 7.60 -39.03 3.29
C PRO A 37 7.90 -39.98 2.14
N ALA A 38 7.05 -40.03 1.14
CA ALA A 38 7.27 -40.83 -0.05
C ALA A 38 8.58 -40.43 -0.76
N GLN A 39 8.86 -39.11 -0.75
CA GLN A 39 10.01 -38.54 -1.43
C GLN A 39 10.63 -37.42 -0.57
N PHE A 40 11.96 -37.36 -0.55
CA PHE A 40 12.73 -36.18 -0.15
C PHE A 40 13.35 -35.54 -1.38
N ASN A 41 13.38 -34.23 -1.39
CA ASN A 41 14.13 -33.45 -2.37
C ASN A 41 15.21 -32.64 -1.65
N PHE A 42 16.28 -32.33 -2.33
CA PHE A 42 17.23 -31.34 -1.86
C PHE A 42 17.81 -30.57 -3.04
N THR A 43 18.01 -29.26 -2.79
CA THR A 43 18.56 -28.32 -3.77
C THR A 43 19.87 -27.77 -3.23
N LEU A 44 20.96 -27.94 -3.97
CA LEU A 44 22.25 -27.36 -3.64
C LEU A 44 22.27 -25.84 -3.92
N SER A 45 23.03 -25.09 -3.14
CA SER A 45 23.15 -23.62 -3.32
C SER A 45 23.77 -23.25 -4.67
N GLU A 46 24.59 -24.11 -5.24
CA GLU A 46 25.24 -23.92 -6.54
C GLU A 46 25.00 -25.08 -7.49
N ASP A 47 24.93 -24.80 -8.79
CA ASP A 47 24.98 -25.85 -9.83
C ASP A 47 26.40 -26.35 -9.95
N ALA A 48 26.59 -27.61 -9.70
CA ALA A 48 27.89 -28.25 -9.70
C ALA A 48 28.02 -29.30 -10.85
N PRO A 49 28.15 -28.86 -12.11
CA PRO A 49 28.09 -29.73 -13.27
C PRO A 49 29.26 -30.73 -13.32
N ASN A 50 30.32 -30.50 -12.54
CA ASN A 50 31.47 -31.42 -12.42
C ASN A 50 31.33 -32.43 -11.28
N LEU A 51 30.27 -32.32 -10.44
CA LEU A 51 29.96 -33.31 -9.43
C LEU A 51 29.22 -34.46 -10.05
N LYS A 52 29.67 -35.67 -9.71
CA LYS A 52 28.90 -36.92 -9.94
C LYS A 52 27.66 -36.88 -9.01
N THR A 53 26.83 -37.91 -9.16
CA THR A 53 25.65 -38.09 -8.28
C THR A 53 26.06 -38.05 -6.80
N PRO A 54 25.51 -37.13 -5.98
CA PRO A 54 25.83 -37.10 -4.56
C PRO A 54 25.49 -38.41 -3.87
N LYS A 55 26.23 -38.78 -2.83
CA LYS A 55 25.83 -39.90 -1.96
C LYS A 55 24.86 -39.35 -0.91
N LEU A 56 23.75 -40.04 -0.73
CA LEU A 56 22.79 -39.74 0.33
C LEU A 56 22.70 -40.98 1.23
N VAL A 57 22.81 -40.75 2.53
CA VAL A 57 22.67 -41.77 3.56
C VAL A 57 21.64 -41.28 4.58
N VAL A 58 20.69 -42.13 4.94
CA VAL A 58 19.88 -41.93 6.14
C VAL A 58 20.57 -42.56 7.33
N LYS A 59 20.64 -41.82 8.46
CA LYS A 59 21.25 -42.29 9.72
C LYS A 59 20.27 -42.18 10.87
N CYS A 60 20.23 -43.25 11.68
CA CYS A 60 19.50 -43.24 12.93
C CYS A 60 20.28 -44.10 13.96
N GLY A 61 20.97 -43.38 14.90
CA GLY A 61 21.91 -44.04 15.82
C GLY A 61 23.06 -44.73 15.06
N GLU A 62 23.27 -46.01 15.32
CA GLU A 62 24.28 -46.84 14.66
C GLU A 62 23.81 -47.41 13.29
N GLN A 63 22.52 -47.30 12.99
CA GLN A 63 21.97 -47.75 11.72
C GLN A 63 22.11 -46.71 10.64
N GLU A 64 22.55 -47.19 9.47
CA GLU A 64 22.63 -46.34 8.29
C GLU A 64 22.21 -47.08 7.00
N LYS A 65 21.67 -46.32 6.05
CA LYS A 65 21.25 -46.88 4.74
C LYS A 65 21.56 -45.85 3.63
N SER A 66 22.30 -46.32 2.63
CA SER A 66 22.50 -45.54 1.41
C SER A 66 21.22 -45.48 0.59
N LEU A 67 20.88 -44.28 0.11
CA LEU A 67 19.72 -43.98 -0.73
C LEU A 67 20.19 -43.62 -2.14
N GLN A 68 19.50 -44.17 -3.15
CA GLN A 68 19.79 -43.80 -4.51
C GLN A 68 19.11 -42.49 -4.88
N VAL A 69 19.89 -41.45 -5.11
CA VAL A 69 19.39 -40.14 -5.52
C VAL A 69 19.23 -40.05 -7.03
N MET A 70 18.26 -39.27 -7.46
CA MET A 70 17.96 -38.99 -8.85
C MET A 70 18.01 -37.46 -9.10
N LYS A 71 18.54 -37.10 -10.26
CA LYS A 71 18.62 -35.69 -10.64
C LYS A 71 17.28 -35.19 -11.16
N GLN A 72 16.87 -34.02 -10.73
CA GLN A 72 15.68 -33.34 -11.22
C GLN A 72 16.10 -32.21 -12.19
N GLY A 73 15.58 -32.23 -13.39
CA GLY A 73 15.91 -31.24 -14.41
C GLY A 73 17.28 -31.33 -15.09
N GLY A 74 17.68 -30.22 -15.75
CA GLY A 74 18.90 -30.16 -16.56
C GLY A 74 20.18 -29.84 -15.81
N GLN A 75 20.09 -29.18 -14.67
CA GLN A 75 21.23 -28.71 -13.85
C GLN A 75 21.60 -29.75 -12.78
N TYR A 76 22.86 -29.78 -12.32
CA TYR A 76 23.35 -30.62 -11.23
C TYR A 76 23.12 -29.96 -9.84
N LYS A 77 21.97 -29.39 -9.66
CA LYS A 77 21.59 -28.63 -8.50
C LYS A 77 20.44 -29.28 -7.70
N GLU A 78 19.47 -29.84 -8.37
CA GLU A 78 18.25 -30.37 -7.78
C GLU A 78 18.22 -31.88 -7.81
N TRP A 79 17.97 -32.52 -6.67
CA TRP A 79 18.01 -33.95 -6.46
C TRP A 79 16.81 -34.45 -5.65
N TYR A 80 16.38 -35.67 -5.87
CA TYR A 80 15.33 -36.31 -5.11
C TYR A 80 15.61 -37.81 -4.86
N VAL A 81 14.94 -38.34 -3.85
CA VAL A 81 14.98 -39.76 -3.48
C VAL A 81 13.61 -40.24 -3.01
N PHE A 82 13.22 -41.44 -3.44
CA PHE A 82 12.03 -42.10 -2.90
C PHE A 82 12.35 -42.76 -1.54
N ALA A 83 12.14 -41.98 -0.47
CA ALA A 83 12.53 -42.38 0.88
C ALA A 83 11.80 -43.63 1.39
N SER A 84 10.52 -43.74 1.17
CA SER A 84 9.68 -44.87 1.60
C SER A 84 10.08 -46.21 0.99
N TYR A 85 10.82 -46.18 -0.14
CA TYR A 85 11.38 -47.41 -0.74
C TYR A 85 12.57 -47.94 0.05
N TYR A 86 13.38 -47.11 0.65
CA TYR A 86 14.63 -47.45 1.34
C TYR A 86 14.48 -47.51 2.86
N ILE A 87 13.63 -46.66 3.46
CA ILE A 87 13.43 -46.54 4.93
C ILE A 87 12.25 -47.46 5.31
N LYS A 88 12.56 -48.68 5.66
CA LYS A 88 11.59 -49.73 6.05
C LYS A 88 12.23 -50.78 6.94
N GLY A 89 11.41 -51.65 7.58
CA GLY A 89 11.86 -52.70 8.49
C GLY A 89 12.62 -52.13 9.70
N GLU A 90 13.69 -52.79 10.12
CA GLU A 90 14.46 -52.42 11.32
C GLU A 90 14.90 -50.93 11.36
N LEU A 91 15.25 -50.35 10.23
CA LEU A 91 15.62 -48.93 10.16
C LEU A 91 14.42 -48.02 10.45
N LEU A 92 13.24 -48.32 9.91
CA LEU A 92 12.03 -47.56 10.21
C LEU A 92 11.64 -47.68 11.68
N ASP A 93 11.78 -48.87 12.25
CA ASP A 93 11.48 -49.11 13.66
C ASP A 93 12.48 -48.37 14.57
N ALA A 94 13.76 -48.34 14.20
CA ALA A 94 14.78 -47.55 14.90
C ALA A 94 14.48 -46.05 14.84
N ILE A 95 14.07 -45.53 13.69
CA ILE A 95 13.68 -44.13 13.52
C ILE A 95 12.48 -43.77 14.38
N LYS A 96 11.46 -44.63 14.45
CA LYS A 96 10.28 -44.43 15.29
C LYS A 96 10.64 -44.42 16.78
N ALA A 97 11.50 -45.36 17.19
CA ALA A 97 11.98 -45.47 18.56
C ALA A 97 12.84 -44.24 18.97
N ALA A 98 13.70 -43.77 18.08
CA ALA A 98 14.57 -42.62 18.32
C ALA A 98 13.82 -41.27 18.26
N GLY A 99 12.66 -41.24 17.63
CA GLY A 99 11.91 -40.00 17.38
C GLY A 99 12.55 -39.08 16.36
N GLY A 100 13.44 -39.63 15.50
CA GLY A 100 14.07 -38.83 14.43
C GLY A 100 15.21 -39.55 13.72
N PHE A 101 15.73 -38.93 12.68
CA PHE A 101 16.84 -39.44 11.88
C PHE A 101 17.54 -38.29 11.15
N SER A 102 18.76 -38.52 10.59
CA SER A 102 19.42 -37.52 9.75
C SER A 102 19.55 -38.02 8.31
N LEU A 103 19.40 -37.10 7.36
CA LEU A 103 19.82 -37.28 5.97
C LEU A 103 21.22 -36.68 5.79
N VAL A 104 22.17 -37.47 5.33
CA VAL A 104 23.55 -37.04 5.13
C VAL A 104 23.88 -37.08 3.65
N VAL A 105 24.07 -35.92 3.06
CA VAL A 105 24.52 -35.75 1.65
C VAL A 105 26.02 -35.59 1.65
N THR A 106 26.71 -36.37 0.84
CA THR A 106 28.15 -36.25 0.62
C THR A 106 28.40 -35.97 -0.83
N LEU A 107 29.07 -34.87 -1.12
CA LEU A 107 29.47 -34.45 -2.46
C LEU A 107 30.86 -35.06 -2.84
N ASP A 108 31.18 -35.07 -4.12
CA ASP A 108 32.44 -35.61 -4.62
C ASP A 108 33.70 -34.84 -4.13
N ASP A 109 33.56 -33.59 -3.74
CA ASP A 109 34.65 -32.79 -3.19
C ASP A 109 34.88 -33.06 -1.69
N GLY A 110 34.11 -33.99 -1.11
CA GLY A 110 34.18 -34.32 0.31
C GLY A 110 33.30 -33.48 1.21
N THR A 111 32.54 -32.51 0.70
CA THR A 111 31.58 -31.74 1.48
C THR A 111 30.49 -32.67 2.01
N VAL A 112 30.21 -32.57 3.31
CA VAL A 112 29.15 -33.35 3.98
C VAL A 112 28.11 -32.38 4.54
N ILE A 113 26.86 -32.60 4.17
CA ILE A 113 25.73 -31.83 4.65
C ILE A 113 24.79 -32.79 5.37
N GLU A 114 24.58 -32.57 6.65
CA GLU A 114 23.71 -33.41 7.48
C GLU A 114 22.46 -32.61 7.86
N GLN A 115 21.30 -33.21 7.62
CA GLN A 115 20.00 -32.64 7.93
C GLN A 115 19.21 -33.57 8.84
N PRO A 116 18.99 -33.20 10.11
CA PRO A 116 18.14 -33.94 11.05
C PRO A 116 16.65 -33.73 10.76
N TYR A 117 15.86 -34.77 11.03
CA TYR A 117 14.40 -34.78 11.00
C TYR A 117 13.84 -35.39 12.30
N ARG A 118 12.71 -34.89 12.77
CA ARG A 118 12.04 -35.35 13.98
C ARG A 118 10.75 -36.12 13.63
N MET A 119 10.37 -37.07 14.52
CA MET A 119 9.13 -37.85 14.41
C MET A 119 8.28 -37.69 15.67
N LYS A 120 6.98 -37.85 15.53
CA LYS A 120 5.96 -37.54 16.55
C LYS A 120 6.00 -38.37 17.85
N LYS A 121 5.53 -37.74 18.93
CA LYS A 121 5.67 -38.09 20.36
C LYS A 121 4.78 -39.22 20.96
N PRO A 122 5.07 -39.68 22.19
CA PRO A 122 4.49 -40.89 22.78
C PRO A 122 2.99 -40.77 23.20
N ILE A 123 2.38 -41.93 23.33
CA ILE A 123 0.97 -42.12 23.69
C ILE A 123 0.73 -41.78 25.17
N THR A 124 -0.33 -41.00 25.46
CA THR A 124 -0.82 -40.68 26.80
C THR A 124 -2.18 -41.31 27.05
N ALA A 125 -2.64 -41.33 28.29
CA ALA A 125 -3.97 -41.85 28.65
C ALA A 125 -4.76 -40.85 29.50
N THR A 126 -6.05 -40.78 29.26
CA THR A 126 -7.03 -40.10 30.14
C THR A 126 -7.85 -41.17 30.89
N PHE A 127 -8.02 -41.00 32.19
CA PHE A 127 -8.70 -41.97 33.05
C PHE A 127 -10.10 -41.48 33.48
N THR A 128 -11.01 -42.42 33.72
CA THR A 128 -12.35 -42.21 34.28
C THR A 128 -12.63 -43.30 35.34
N PRO A 129 -13.04 -42.97 36.58
CA PRO A 129 -13.37 -41.59 37.07
C PRO A 129 -12.16 -40.66 36.98
N ASP A 130 -12.45 -39.34 37.02
CA ASP A 130 -11.42 -38.31 36.99
C ASP A 130 -10.50 -38.47 38.21
N PRO A 131 -9.19 -38.58 38.05
CA PRO A 131 -8.25 -38.74 39.16
C PRO A 131 -8.17 -37.54 40.10
N GLU A 132 -8.58 -36.35 39.66
CA GLU A 132 -8.65 -35.15 40.46
C GLU A 132 -9.83 -35.18 41.46
N VAL A 133 -10.79 -36.12 41.27
CA VAL A 133 -11.92 -36.27 42.14
C VAL A 133 -11.61 -37.31 43.24
N GLU A 134 -11.73 -36.88 44.50
CA GLU A 134 -11.54 -37.78 45.64
C GLU A 134 -12.68 -38.82 45.70
N LEU A 135 -12.29 -40.08 45.73
CA LEU A 135 -13.21 -41.19 45.74
C LEU A 135 -13.78 -41.43 47.17
N THR A 136 -15.06 -41.66 47.29
CA THR A 136 -15.71 -42.09 48.55
C THR A 136 -15.84 -43.63 48.65
N GLU A 137 -15.76 -44.33 47.53
CA GLU A 137 -15.78 -45.78 47.45
C GLU A 137 -14.93 -46.26 46.25
N ILE A 138 -14.55 -47.53 46.21
CA ILE A 138 -13.89 -48.07 45.04
C ILE A 138 -14.90 -48.16 43.88
N PRO A 139 -14.66 -47.43 42.74
CA PRO A 139 -15.57 -47.45 41.61
C PRO A 139 -15.80 -48.87 41.08
N ALA A 140 -17.02 -49.18 40.64
CA ALA A 140 -17.31 -50.44 40.01
C ALA A 140 -16.40 -50.69 38.79
N GLN A 141 -16.11 -49.64 38.05
CA GLN A 141 -15.33 -49.66 36.81
C GLN A 141 -14.38 -48.47 36.71
N PHE A 142 -13.16 -48.68 36.25
CA PHE A 142 -12.29 -47.64 35.70
C PHE A 142 -12.24 -47.77 34.19
N ASN A 143 -12.19 -46.64 33.50
CA ASN A 143 -11.92 -46.59 32.08
C ASN A 143 -10.64 -45.78 31.85
N PHE A 144 -9.95 -46.05 30.77
CA PHE A 144 -8.89 -45.14 30.24
C PHE A 144 -8.93 -45.10 28.75
N THR A 145 -8.64 -43.91 28.22
CA THR A 145 -8.60 -43.64 26.77
C THR A 145 -7.21 -43.18 26.41
N LEU A 146 -6.55 -43.89 25.47
CA LEU A 146 -5.27 -43.53 24.95
C LEU A 146 -5.41 -42.29 24.00
N SER A 147 -4.38 -41.46 23.90
CA SER A 147 -4.39 -40.28 23.02
C SER A 147 -4.51 -40.64 21.55
N GLU A 148 -4.07 -41.83 21.14
CA GLU A 148 -4.13 -42.33 19.77
C GLU A 148 -4.68 -43.75 19.70
N ASP A 149 -5.31 -44.09 18.57
CA ASP A 149 -5.67 -45.48 18.25
C ASP A 149 -4.41 -46.28 17.92
N ALA A 150 -4.14 -47.30 18.69
CA ALA A 150 -2.96 -48.11 18.57
C ALA A 150 -3.32 -49.56 18.14
N PRO A 151 -3.73 -49.80 16.87
CA PRO A 151 -4.28 -51.08 16.42
C PRO A 151 -3.26 -52.22 16.47
N ASN A 152 -1.96 -51.89 16.56
CA ASN A 152 -0.86 -52.88 16.67
C ASN A 152 -0.49 -53.20 18.13
N LEU A 153 -1.07 -52.47 19.10
CA LEU A 153 -0.88 -52.80 20.51
C LEU A 153 -1.79 -53.95 20.91
N LYS A 154 -1.22 -54.90 21.61
CA LYS A 154 -1.98 -55.93 22.34
C LYS A 154 -2.67 -55.28 23.52
N THR A 155 -3.49 -56.08 24.26
CA THR A 155 -4.16 -55.62 25.47
C THR A 155 -3.15 -55.03 26.48
N PRO A 156 -3.29 -53.77 26.88
CA PRO A 156 -2.42 -53.17 27.89
C PRO A 156 -2.44 -53.94 29.19
N LYS A 157 -1.33 -53.93 29.92
CA LYS A 157 -1.33 -54.43 31.31
C LYS A 157 -1.73 -53.28 32.24
N LEU A 158 -2.67 -53.54 33.15
CA LEU A 158 -3.05 -52.62 34.19
C LEU A 158 -2.77 -53.22 35.55
N VAL A 159 -2.12 -52.45 36.39
CA VAL A 159 -1.83 -52.84 37.79
C VAL A 159 -2.35 -51.74 38.73
N VAL A 160 -3.09 -52.11 39.77
CA VAL A 160 -3.35 -51.21 40.91
C VAL A 160 -2.26 -51.40 41.95
N LYS A 161 -1.74 -50.32 42.49
CA LYS A 161 -0.69 -50.29 43.52
C LYS A 161 -1.07 -49.43 44.72
N CYS A 162 -0.77 -49.90 45.91
CA CYS A 162 -0.87 -49.12 47.14
C CYS A 162 0.26 -49.61 48.10
N GLY A 163 1.29 -48.80 48.26
CA GLY A 163 2.49 -49.17 48.99
C GLY A 163 3.14 -50.45 48.43
N GLU A 164 3.34 -51.48 49.26
CA GLU A 164 3.88 -52.78 48.82
C GLU A 164 2.85 -53.74 48.21
N GLN A 165 1.58 -53.36 48.30
CA GLN A 165 0.47 -54.17 47.75
C GLN A 165 0.24 -53.84 46.27
N GLU A 166 0.19 -54.89 45.42
CA GLU A 166 -0.15 -54.68 44.01
C GLU A 166 -1.07 -55.81 43.47
N LYS A 167 -1.90 -55.48 42.48
CA LYS A 167 -2.79 -56.41 41.83
C LYS A 167 -2.91 -56.12 40.35
N SER A 168 -2.65 -57.10 39.49
CA SER A 168 -2.95 -57.01 38.09
C SER A 168 -4.43 -57.13 37.83
N LEU A 169 -4.95 -56.20 37.01
CA LEU A 169 -6.34 -56.13 36.60
C LEU A 169 -6.51 -56.59 35.16
N GLN A 170 -7.58 -57.30 34.87
CA GLN A 170 -7.89 -57.71 33.53
C GLN A 170 -8.61 -56.57 32.80
N VAL A 171 -7.96 -55.98 31.82
CA VAL A 171 -8.57 -54.95 31.01
C VAL A 171 -9.35 -55.51 29.83
N MET A 172 -10.39 -54.81 29.44
CA MET A 172 -11.25 -55.14 28.33
C MET A 172 -11.33 -53.97 27.38
N LYS A 173 -11.35 -54.24 26.06
CA LYS A 173 -11.49 -53.22 25.03
C LYS A 173 -12.94 -52.75 24.93
N GLN A 174 -13.13 -51.44 24.85
CA GLN A 174 -14.42 -50.84 24.60
C GLN A 174 -14.48 -50.40 23.12
N GLY A 175 -15.50 -50.85 22.40
CA GLY A 175 -15.68 -50.43 20.98
C GLY A 175 -14.76 -51.10 19.98
N GLY A 176 -14.71 -50.55 18.76
CA GLY A 176 -13.96 -51.11 17.61
C GLY A 176 -12.49 -50.74 17.54
N GLN A 177 -12.07 -49.67 18.17
CA GLN A 177 -10.71 -49.09 18.14
C GLN A 177 -9.89 -49.58 19.32
N TYR A 178 -8.55 -49.65 19.22
CA TYR A 178 -7.60 -50.00 20.29
C TYR A 178 -7.21 -48.75 21.11
N LYS A 179 -8.19 -47.94 21.40
CA LYS A 179 -8.02 -46.64 22.07
C LYS A 179 -8.67 -46.64 23.45
N GLU A 180 -9.85 -47.27 23.61
CA GLU A 180 -10.66 -47.21 24.80
C GLU A 180 -10.68 -48.56 25.54
N TRP A 181 -10.40 -48.52 26.83
CA TRP A 181 -10.23 -49.67 27.68
C TRP A 181 -10.96 -49.47 29.02
N TYR A 182 -11.42 -50.58 29.61
CA TYR A 182 -12.08 -50.59 30.92
C TYR A 182 -11.72 -51.80 31.76
N VAL A 183 -11.90 -51.65 33.07
CA VAL A 183 -11.72 -52.73 34.05
C VAL A 183 -12.75 -52.65 35.18
N PHE A 184 -13.24 -53.78 35.62
CA PHE A 184 -14.10 -53.85 36.80
C PHE A 184 -13.26 -53.87 38.07
N ALA A 185 -13.04 -52.69 38.67
CA ALA A 185 -12.08 -52.52 39.75
C ALA A 185 -12.57 -53.15 41.08
N SER A 186 -13.83 -52.98 41.40
CA SER A 186 -14.41 -53.54 42.62
C SER A 186 -14.33 -55.07 42.71
N TYR A 187 -14.18 -55.77 41.59
CA TYR A 187 -13.93 -57.18 41.53
C TYR A 187 -12.53 -57.60 42.01
N TYR A 188 -11.52 -56.79 41.75
CA TYR A 188 -10.11 -57.07 42.02
C TYR A 188 -9.58 -56.41 43.30
N ILE A 189 -10.08 -55.24 43.68
CA ILE A 189 -9.64 -54.48 44.87
C ILE A 189 -10.43 -54.95 46.09
N LYS A 190 -9.89 -55.95 46.81
CA LYS A 190 -10.54 -56.56 48.00
C LYS A 190 -9.45 -56.98 48.99
N GLY A 191 -9.91 -57.31 50.26
CA GLY A 191 -9.03 -57.80 51.32
C GLY A 191 -7.86 -56.86 51.63
N GLU A 192 -6.68 -57.39 51.83
CA GLU A 192 -5.49 -56.63 52.22
C GLU A 192 -5.18 -55.39 51.36
N LEU A 193 -5.44 -55.51 50.07
CA LEU A 193 -5.24 -54.34 49.15
C LEU A 193 -6.24 -53.23 49.43
N LEU A 194 -7.52 -53.59 49.63
CA LEU A 194 -8.57 -52.62 49.99
C LEU A 194 -8.27 -51.97 51.36
N ASP A 195 -7.80 -52.75 52.30
CA ASP A 195 -7.47 -52.25 53.66
C ASP A 195 -6.21 -51.32 53.59
N ALA A 196 -5.24 -51.67 52.77
CA ALA A 196 -4.11 -50.79 52.53
C ALA A 196 -4.51 -49.45 51.85
N ILE A 197 -5.42 -49.48 50.90
CA ILE A 197 -5.97 -48.28 50.24
C ILE A 197 -6.74 -47.40 51.24
N LYS A 198 -7.56 -48.01 52.09
CA LYS A 198 -8.26 -47.27 53.14
C LYS A 198 -7.32 -46.59 54.13
N ALA A 199 -6.23 -47.27 54.47
CA ALA A 199 -5.24 -46.75 55.41
C ALA A 199 -4.36 -45.65 54.79
N ALA A 200 -4.02 -45.79 53.52
CA ALA A 200 -3.19 -44.80 52.80
C ALA A 200 -3.98 -43.56 52.30
N GLY A 201 -5.29 -43.73 52.09
CA GLY A 201 -6.10 -42.66 51.49
C GLY A 201 -5.81 -42.41 50.00
N GLU A 202 -4.96 -43.25 49.38
CA GLU A 202 -4.61 -43.12 47.94
C GLU A 202 -4.14 -44.46 47.35
N PHE A 203 -4.21 -44.58 46.04
CA PHE A 203 -3.63 -45.71 45.28
C PHE A 203 -3.32 -45.30 43.84
N SER A 204 -2.44 -46.03 43.14
CA SER A 204 -2.09 -45.79 41.74
C SER A 204 -2.64 -46.84 40.80
N LEU A 205 -3.09 -46.43 39.62
CA LEU A 205 -3.32 -47.27 38.45
C LEU A 205 -2.14 -47.13 37.49
N VAL A 206 -1.48 -48.25 37.16
CA VAL A 206 -0.33 -48.24 36.28
C VAL A 206 -0.65 -48.99 35.00
N VAL A 207 -0.73 -48.31 33.89
CA VAL A 207 -0.94 -48.88 32.55
C VAL A 207 0.42 -49.08 31.88
N THR A 208 0.68 -50.28 31.38
CA THR A 208 1.89 -50.57 30.60
C THR A 208 1.48 -51.05 29.21
N LEU A 209 1.96 -50.35 28.16
CA LEU A 209 1.72 -50.66 26.77
C LEU A 209 2.79 -51.67 26.25
N ASP A 210 2.54 -52.32 25.12
CA ASP A 210 3.45 -53.30 24.52
C ASP A 210 4.78 -52.68 24.05
N ASP A 211 4.79 -51.38 23.75
CA ASP A 211 6.01 -50.64 23.38
C ASP A 211 6.90 -50.29 24.58
N GLY A 212 6.46 -50.66 25.78
CA GLY A 212 7.14 -50.37 27.04
C GLY A 212 6.74 -49.01 27.67
N THR A 213 5.84 -48.23 27.08
CA THR A 213 5.32 -47.02 27.66
C THR A 213 4.57 -47.33 28.95
N VAL A 214 4.90 -46.63 30.03
CA VAL A 214 4.24 -46.77 31.34
C VAL A 214 3.53 -45.44 31.66
N ILE A 215 2.25 -45.52 31.99
CA ILE A 215 1.40 -44.42 32.39
C ILE A 215 0.87 -44.72 33.78
N GLU A 216 1.17 -43.87 34.77
CA GLU A 216 0.72 -44.03 36.15
C GLU A 216 -0.23 -42.91 36.53
N GLN A 217 -1.33 -43.26 37.18
CA GLN A 217 -2.33 -42.31 37.66
C GLN A 217 -2.67 -42.59 39.13
N VAL A 218 -2.52 -41.57 39.94
CA VAL A 218 -2.82 -41.65 41.40
C VAL A 218 -4.27 -41.24 41.65
N TYR A 219 -4.97 -41.97 42.55
CA TYR A 219 -6.29 -41.64 43.02
C TYR A 219 -6.28 -41.46 44.53
N LYS A 220 -6.99 -40.43 45.04
CA LYS A 220 -7.29 -40.23 46.45
C LYS A 220 -8.63 -40.84 46.79
N ILE A 221 -8.79 -41.37 48.01
CA ILE A 221 -10.05 -41.97 48.47
C ILE A 221 -10.27 -41.70 49.95
N GLN A 222 -11.49 -41.23 50.26
CA GLN A 222 -11.92 -41.02 51.65
C GLN A 222 -13.23 -41.74 51.92
N MET A 223 -13.19 -42.76 52.81
CA MET A 223 -14.36 -43.60 53.06
C MET A 223 -15.20 -43.14 54.26
N THR A 224 -14.83 -42.09 54.95
CA THR A 224 -15.65 -41.48 55.99
C THR A 224 -16.51 -40.38 55.36
N PRO A 225 -17.79 -40.25 55.63
CA PRO A 225 -18.59 -39.22 55.00
C PRO A 225 -18.06 -37.84 55.30
N LYS A 226 -17.82 -37.04 54.22
CA LYS A 226 -17.41 -35.67 54.29
C LYS A 226 -18.64 -34.81 53.97
N LEU A 227 -18.78 -33.72 54.64
CA LEU A 227 -19.75 -32.72 54.21
C LEU A 227 -19.26 -32.10 52.91
N GLU A 228 -19.96 -32.28 51.82
CA GLU A 228 -19.52 -31.80 50.49
C GLU A 228 -20.56 -30.81 49.96
N PRO A 229 -20.47 -29.55 50.35
CA PRO A 229 -21.34 -28.51 49.84
C PRO A 229 -20.90 -28.07 48.44
N GLU A 230 -21.84 -28.00 47.49
CA GLU A 230 -21.70 -27.28 46.26
C GLU A 230 -22.19 -25.86 46.47
N TRP A 231 -21.28 -24.90 46.56
CA TRP A 231 -21.61 -23.52 46.81
C TRP A 231 -22.10 -22.86 45.53
N THR A 232 -23.17 -22.08 45.62
CA THR A 232 -23.69 -21.26 44.51
C THR A 232 -22.63 -20.27 44.02
N ALA A 233 -21.85 -19.72 44.94
CA ALA A 233 -20.67 -18.95 44.65
C ALA A 233 -19.42 -19.68 45.13
N ALA A 234 -18.44 -19.88 44.23
CA ALA A 234 -17.17 -20.52 44.56
C ALA A 234 -16.31 -19.67 45.51
N SER A 235 -15.43 -20.32 46.28
CA SER A 235 -14.46 -19.61 47.13
C SER A 235 -13.60 -18.65 46.27
N GLY A 236 -13.34 -17.45 46.79
CA GLY A 236 -12.68 -16.37 46.06
C GLY A 236 -13.61 -15.51 45.19
N SER A 237 -14.91 -15.75 45.21
CA SER A 237 -15.88 -14.89 44.53
C SER A 237 -15.93 -13.49 45.13
N VAL A 238 -16.17 -12.52 44.27
CA VAL A 238 -16.26 -11.08 44.63
C VAL A 238 -17.71 -10.64 44.60
N TYR A 239 -18.14 -9.94 45.66
CA TYR A 239 -19.44 -9.29 45.75
C TYR A 239 -19.31 -7.76 45.68
N ALA A 240 -20.20 -7.13 44.94
CA ALA A 240 -20.40 -5.71 44.96
C ALA A 240 -21.34 -5.32 46.11
N GLY A 241 -20.78 -5.07 47.28
CA GLY A 241 -21.52 -4.94 48.55
C GLY A 241 -21.67 -6.24 49.30
N MET A 242 -22.10 -6.15 50.56
CA MET A 242 -22.35 -7.32 51.43
C MET A 242 -23.55 -8.09 50.87
N PRO A 243 -23.45 -9.41 50.57
CA PRO A 243 -24.60 -10.18 50.15
C PRO A 243 -25.58 -10.43 51.34
N ASP A 244 -26.85 -10.49 51.06
CA ASP A 244 -27.88 -10.77 52.07
C ASP A 244 -27.80 -12.20 52.57
N GLU A 245 -27.46 -13.15 51.72
CA GLU A 245 -27.32 -14.57 52.00
C GLU A 245 -26.28 -15.23 51.09
N VAL A 246 -25.75 -16.37 51.51
CA VAL A 246 -24.96 -17.29 50.68
C VAL A 246 -25.62 -18.65 50.69
N THR A 247 -25.69 -19.32 49.55
CA THR A 247 -26.40 -20.62 49.39
C THR A 247 -25.45 -21.71 48.94
N PHE A 248 -25.78 -22.94 49.30
CA PHE A 248 -25.09 -24.15 48.88
C PHE A 248 -26.05 -25.33 48.78
N SER A 249 -25.71 -26.30 47.98
CA SER A 249 -26.42 -27.59 47.92
C SER A 249 -25.55 -28.76 48.41
N ILE A 250 -26.19 -29.85 48.82
CA ILE A 250 -25.53 -31.10 49.19
C ILE A 250 -26.29 -32.23 48.49
N ASP A 251 -25.58 -33.11 47.78
CA ASP A 251 -26.15 -34.17 46.95
C ASP A 251 -27.07 -35.15 47.73
N LYS A 252 -26.78 -35.34 49.00
CA LYS A 252 -27.57 -36.17 49.87
C LYS A 252 -28.02 -35.36 51.09
N GLY A 253 -29.32 -35.31 51.38
CA GLY A 253 -29.84 -34.56 52.50
C GLY A 253 -29.14 -34.91 53.80
N VAL A 254 -28.84 -33.91 54.58
CA VAL A 254 -28.20 -34.03 55.91
C VAL A 254 -29.28 -33.84 56.97
N GLU A 255 -29.46 -34.81 57.87
CA GLU A 255 -30.46 -34.80 58.95
C GLU A 255 -30.00 -34.01 60.20
N VAL A 256 -28.71 -33.63 60.26
CA VAL A 256 -28.11 -32.84 61.33
C VAL A 256 -28.08 -31.34 61.03
N ALA A 257 -28.11 -30.52 62.05
CA ALA A 257 -27.99 -29.05 61.88
C ALA A 257 -26.62 -28.66 61.36
N ILE A 258 -26.63 -27.88 60.34
CA ILE A 258 -25.36 -27.29 59.78
C ILE A 258 -25.16 -25.86 60.33
N LYS A 259 -24.04 -25.65 60.99
CA LYS A 259 -23.62 -24.35 61.52
C LYS A 259 -22.66 -23.71 60.56
N ALA A 260 -22.86 -22.41 60.33
CA ALA A 260 -21.93 -21.54 59.57
C ALA A 260 -21.20 -20.61 60.56
N VAL A 261 -19.90 -20.76 60.68
CA VAL A 261 -19.04 -19.86 61.45
C VAL A 261 -18.52 -18.78 60.49
N VAL A 262 -18.95 -17.54 60.70
CA VAL A 262 -18.61 -16.39 59.87
C VAL A 262 -17.49 -15.57 60.50
N ASN A 263 -16.40 -15.37 59.80
CA ASN A 263 -15.18 -14.64 60.25
C ASN A 263 -14.74 -15.04 61.67
N GLU A 264 -14.81 -16.34 62.00
CA GLU A 264 -14.40 -16.95 63.27
C GLU A 264 -15.18 -16.43 64.53
N THR A 265 -16.01 -15.42 64.37
CA THR A 265 -16.66 -14.71 65.51
C THR A 265 -18.16 -14.85 65.55
N SER A 266 -18.83 -15.06 64.46
CA SER A 266 -20.30 -15.12 64.35
C SER A 266 -20.75 -16.51 63.94
N ILE A 267 -21.68 -17.11 64.68
CA ILE A 267 -22.24 -18.42 64.34
C ILE A 267 -23.67 -18.22 63.86
N LEU A 268 -23.96 -18.67 62.65
CA LEU A 268 -25.29 -18.70 62.06
C LEU A 268 -25.70 -20.13 61.80
N GLU A 269 -27.00 -20.40 61.80
CA GLU A 269 -27.56 -21.69 61.34
C GLU A 269 -27.86 -21.63 59.87
N ALA A 270 -27.34 -22.56 59.09
CA ALA A 270 -27.74 -22.75 57.70
C ALA A 270 -29.15 -23.32 57.67
N SER A 271 -30.07 -22.58 57.09
CA SER A 271 -31.53 -23.00 57.04
C SER A 271 -31.73 -23.71 55.69
N ALA A 272 -32.33 -24.91 55.75
CA ALA A 272 -32.77 -25.59 54.53
C ALA A 272 -33.78 -24.75 53.75
N ILE A 273 -33.69 -24.77 52.45
CA ILE A 273 -34.67 -24.11 51.56
C ILE A 273 -35.89 -24.98 51.44
N GLU A 274 -37.10 -24.40 51.64
CA GLU A 274 -38.36 -25.09 51.64
C GLU A 274 -38.61 -25.83 50.33
N GLY A 275 -38.85 -27.16 50.41
CA GLY A 275 -39.07 -28.01 49.23
C GLY A 275 -37.84 -28.71 48.66
N SER A 276 -36.67 -28.52 49.26
CA SER A 276 -35.40 -29.13 48.79
C SER A 276 -35.01 -30.45 49.42
N ASP A 277 -35.89 -31.07 50.28
CA ASP A 277 -35.59 -32.28 51.01
C ASP A 277 -34.26 -32.26 51.80
N ASN A 278 -33.91 -31.09 52.37
CA ASN A 278 -32.63 -30.80 53.04
C ASN A 278 -31.41 -31.01 52.18
N THR A 279 -31.49 -30.73 50.88
CA THR A 279 -30.34 -30.72 49.95
C THR A 279 -29.89 -29.33 49.61
N GLU A 280 -30.70 -28.29 49.76
CA GLU A 280 -30.31 -26.88 49.51
C GLU A 280 -30.42 -26.05 50.82
N PHE A 281 -29.38 -25.25 51.04
CA PHE A 281 -29.26 -24.47 52.28
C PHE A 281 -28.93 -23.02 51.98
N ARG A 282 -29.36 -22.10 52.89
CA ARG A 282 -28.99 -20.70 52.90
C ARG A 282 -28.42 -20.28 54.26
N ILE A 283 -27.41 -19.41 54.21
CA ILE A 283 -26.82 -18.73 55.36
C ILE A 283 -27.27 -17.30 55.35
N PRO A 284 -28.13 -16.83 56.29
CA PRO A 284 -28.73 -15.52 56.27
C PRO A 284 -27.76 -14.47 56.84
N LEU A 285 -26.84 -13.94 55.99
CA LEU A 285 -25.84 -12.93 56.36
C LEU A 285 -26.46 -11.58 56.78
N SER A 286 -27.67 -11.30 56.30
CA SER A 286 -28.45 -10.15 56.74
C SER A 286 -28.69 -10.11 58.23
N THR A 287 -28.64 -11.26 58.94
CA THR A 287 -28.83 -11.38 60.40
C THR A 287 -27.56 -11.14 61.23
N LEU A 288 -26.40 -10.95 60.58
CA LEU A 288 -25.16 -10.55 61.25
C LEU A 288 -25.34 -9.23 61.99
N SER A 289 -24.60 -9.07 63.10
CA SER A 289 -24.54 -7.78 63.82
C SER A 289 -23.97 -6.68 62.97
N ASP A 290 -24.30 -5.42 63.26
CA ASP A 290 -23.73 -4.26 62.51
C ASP A 290 -22.21 -4.18 62.64
N GLU A 291 -21.65 -4.63 63.79
CA GLU A 291 -20.19 -4.69 64.02
C GLU A 291 -19.55 -5.77 63.13
N ALA A 292 -20.13 -6.94 62.97
CA ALA A 292 -19.64 -7.97 62.08
C ALA A 292 -19.70 -7.52 60.59
N LYS A 293 -20.80 -6.89 60.20
CA LYS A 293 -20.93 -6.32 58.86
C LYS A 293 -19.92 -5.22 58.59
N ALA A 294 -19.69 -4.31 59.57
CA ALA A 294 -18.70 -3.25 59.45
C ALA A 294 -17.28 -3.84 59.34
N ASN A 295 -16.95 -4.86 60.10
CA ASN A 295 -15.63 -5.54 60.00
C ASN A 295 -15.43 -6.20 58.63
N ILE A 296 -16.45 -6.87 58.07
CA ILE A 296 -16.40 -7.44 56.74
C ILE A 296 -16.22 -6.35 55.68
N ALA A 297 -16.93 -5.23 55.79
CA ALA A 297 -16.79 -4.12 54.87
C ALA A 297 -15.39 -3.42 54.94
N GLU A 298 -14.82 -3.35 56.18
CA GLU A 298 -13.48 -2.78 56.41
C GLU A 298 -12.37 -3.69 55.90
N THR A 299 -12.48 -4.98 56.20
CA THR A 299 -11.47 -5.98 55.79
C THR A 299 -11.61 -6.41 54.31
N GLY A 300 -12.78 -6.22 53.73
CA GLY A 300 -13.13 -6.71 52.41
C GLY A 300 -13.22 -8.25 52.33
N VAL A 301 -13.28 -8.95 53.45
CA VAL A 301 -13.24 -10.43 53.51
C VAL A 301 -14.41 -11.01 54.29
N LEU A 302 -15.08 -11.96 53.67
CA LEU A 302 -16.14 -12.79 54.26
C LEU A 302 -15.66 -14.24 54.24
N VAL A 303 -15.46 -14.84 55.42
CA VAL A 303 -15.02 -16.23 55.60
C VAL A 303 -16.16 -17.03 56.20
N ILE A 304 -16.46 -18.19 55.61
CA ILE A 304 -17.52 -19.09 56.10
C ILE A 304 -16.93 -20.53 56.27
N ALA A 305 -16.96 -21.03 57.48
CA ALA A 305 -16.68 -22.44 57.79
C ALA A 305 -17.98 -23.16 58.13
N LEU A 306 -18.17 -24.38 57.60
CA LEU A 306 -19.35 -25.22 57.94
C LEU A 306 -18.96 -26.35 58.91
N GLU A 307 -19.85 -26.59 59.88
CA GLU A 307 -19.72 -27.68 60.86
C GLU A 307 -21.04 -28.49 60.90
N ALA A 308 -20.92 -29.79 60.82
CA ALA A 308 -22.06 -30.71 61.03
C ALA A 308 -21.63 -31.96 61.84
N GLU A 309 -22.45 -32.40 62.81
CA GLU A 309 -22.09 -33.50 63.69
C GLU A 309 -21.99 -34.82 62.89
N GLY A 310 -20.92 -35.55 63.05
CA GLY A 310 -20.66 -36.81 62.34
C GLY A 310 -20.13 -36.73 60.92
N TYR A 311 -19.79 -35.52 60.44
CA TYR A 311 -19.19 -35.28 59.12
C TYR A 311 -17.81 -34.65 59.28
N ILE A 312 -16.99 -34.90 58.35
CA ILE A 312 -15.73 -34.15 58.20
C ILE A 312 -16.10 -32.77 57.63
N ALA A 313 -15.60 -31.71 58.25
CA ALA A 313 -15.83 -30.33 57.81
C ALA A 313 -15.26 -30.09 56.42
N PRO A 314 -15.95 -29.37 55.52
CA PRO A 314 -15.44 -28.98 54.24
C PRO A 314 -14.35 -27.93 54.35
N GLU A 315 -13.70 -27.60 53.24
CA GLU A 315 -12.80 -26.44 53.16
C GLU A 315 -13.58 -25.16 53.43
N VAL A 316 -12.91 -24.21 54.05
CA VAL A 316 -13.46 -22.90 54.39
C VAL A 316 -13.68 -22.08 53.12
N GLN A 317 -14.89 -21.51 53.02
CA GLN A 317 -15.19 -20.57 51.93
C GLN A 317 -14.73 -19.17 52.30
N LYS A 318 -14.07 -18.54 51.35
CA LYS A 318 -13.60 -17.17 51.45
C LYS A 318 -14.14 -16.36 50.29
N TYR A 319 -14.81 -15.25 50.61
CA TYR A 319 -15.32 -14.33 49.60
C TYR A 319 -14.73 -12.93 49.78
N TYR A 320 -14.72 -12.14 48.74
CA TYR A 320 -14.25 -10.75 48.76
C TYR A 320 -15.42 -9.82 48.61
N VAL A 321 -15.51 -8.79 49.47
CA VAL A 321 -16.59 -7.80 49.47
C VAL A 321 -16.02 -6.44 49.08
N CYS A 322 -16.32 -6.00 47.88
CA CYS A 322 -15.92 -4.70 47.39
C CYS A 322 -17.03 -3.67 47.49
N ALA A 323 -16.72 -2.39 47.60
CA ALA A 323 -17.72 -1.32 47.70
C ALA A 323 -18.56 -1.17 46.41
N ALA A 324 -18.00 -1.56 45.25
CA ALA A 324 -18.65 -1.54 43.94
C ALA A 324 -18.19 -2.72 43.09
N ASP A 325 -18.79 -2.87 41.91
CA ASP A 325 -18.36 -3.90 40.96
C ASP A 325 -16.89 -3.70 40.55
N LEU A 326 -16.15 -4.82 40.58
CA LEU A 326 -14.73 -4.79 40.33
C LEU A 326 -14.44 -4.70 38.80
N THR A 327 -13.80 -3.65 38.43
CA THR A 327 -13.30 -3.40 37.07
C THR A 327 -11.85 -2.95 37.15
N TRP A 328 -11.17 -2.82 36.02
CA TRP A 328 -9.83 -2.25 35.94
C TRP A 328 -9.63 -1.37 34.71
N THR A 329 -8.62 -0.50 34.78
CA THR A 329 -8.16 0.33 33.66
C THR A 329 -6.65 0.27 33.54
N PRO A 330 -6.05 0.21 32.33
CA PRO A 330 -4.60 0.26 32.18
C PRO A 330 -4.08 1.65 32.59
N GLU A 331 -2.92 1.70 33.28
CA GLU A 331 -2.31 2.96 33.72
C GLU A 331 -1.62 3.73 32.59
N ASP A 332 -1.10 3.04 31.59
CA ASP A 332 -0.32 3.61 30.49
C ASP A 332 -1.16 3.97 29.25
N GLY A 333 -2.50 3.91 29.35
CA GLY A 333 -3.40 4.23 28.24
C GLY A 333 -3.47 3.16 27.14
N ARG A 334 -2.80 2.03 27.30
CA ARG A 334 -2.83 0.90 26.36
C ARG A 334 -4.07 0.08 26.55
N GLU A 335 -5.13 0.49 25.86
CA GLU A 335 -6.43 -0.15 25.94
C GLU A 335 -6.43 -1.58 25.39
N ASP A 336 -7.53 -2.28 25.63
CA ASP A 336 -7.80 -3.61 25.05
C ASP A 336 -7.67 -3.57 23.53
N GLY A 337 -6.94 -4.53 22.96
CA GLY A 337 -6.63 -4.58 21.55
C GLY A 337 -5.33 -3.85 21.12
N HIS A 338 -4.60 -3.21 22.04
CA HIS A 338 -3.29 -2.61 21.72
C HIS A 338 -2.31 -3.66 21.18
N VAL A 339 -1.54 -3.27 20.15
CA VAL A 339 -0.54 -4.13 19.49
C VAL A 339 0.85 -3.70 19.93
N PHE A 340 1.59 -4.57 20.60
CA PHE A 340 2.98 -4.34 20.98
C PHE A 340 3.94 -4.79 19.86
N THR A 341 5.01 -4.05 19.65
CA THR A 341 6.13 -4.50 18.79
C THR A 341 7.06 -5.46 19.52
N ASN A 342 7.14 -5.31 20.83
CA ASN A 342 7.85 -6.23 21.74
C ASN A 342 7.01 -6.42 22.99
N LEU A 343 7.09 -7.61 23.57
CA LEU A 343 6.42 -7.87 24.82
C LEU A 343 6.92 -6.90 25.91
N PRO A 344 6.05 -6.09 26.55
CA PRO A 344 6.46 -5.17 27.60
C PRO A 344 7.01 -5.93 28.81
N GLN A 345 7.87 -5.30 29.62
CA GLN A 345 8.38 -5.94 30.84
C GLN A 345 7.33 -6.00 31.94
N THR A 346 6.44 -5.02 31.99
CA THR A 346 5.36 -4.94 32.99
C THR A 346 4.10 -4.36 32.34
N LEU A 347 2.94 -4.77 32.89
CA LEU A 347 1.64 -4.15 32.61
C LEU A 347 0.97 -3.83 33.93
N THR A 348 0.51 -2.60 34.12
CA THR A 348 -0.13 -2.14 35.36
C THR A 348 -1.57 -1.67 35.09
N TYR A 349 -2.46 -2.13 35.96
CA TYR A 349 -3.87 -1.78 35.93
C TYR A 349 -4.31 -1.19 37.25
N THR A 350 -5.20 -0.22 37.20
CA THR A 350 -5.85 0.34 38.40
C THR A 350 -7.23 -0.29 38.55
N LEU A 351 -7.44 -1.00 39.64
CA LEU A 351 -8.72 -1.59 40.04
C LEU A 351 -9.69 -0.51 40.51
N SER A 352 -10.99 -0.67 40.23
CA SER A 352 -12.05 0.21 40.71
C SER A 352 -12.29 0.13 42.22
N SER A 353 -11.85 -0.98 42.87
CA SER A 353 -11.93 -1.21 44.31
C SER A 353 -10.69 -1.94 44.80
N GLN A 354 -10.29 -1.66 46.04
CA GLN A 354 -9.18 -2.37 46.67
C GLN A 354 -9.62 -3.83 47.01
N LEU A 355 -8.77 -4.78 46.63
CA LEU A 355 -8.87 -6.16 47.12
C LEU A 355 -8.06 -6.32 48.42
N PRO A 356 -8.44 -7.27 49.30
CA PRO A 356 -7.62 -7.62 50.46
C PRO A 356 -6.20 -8.05 50.05
N ALA A 357 -5.18 -7.72 50.85
CA ALA A 357 -3.78 -8.02 50.52
C ALA A 357 -3.47 -9.52 50.35
N ASP A 358 -4.30 -10.39 50.96
CA ASP A 358 -4.22 -11.84 50.87
C ASP A 358 -5.25 -12.45 49.92
N ALA A 359 -5.84 -11.63 49.05
CA ALA A 359 -6.77 -12.11 48.04
C ALA A 359 -6.11 -13.16 47.14
N THR A 360 -6.78 -14.29 47.04
CA THR A 360 -6.33 -15.35 46.13
C THR A 360 -6.81 -15.00 44.73
N VAL A 361 -5.86 -14.50 43.94
CA VAL A 361 -6.10 -14.23 42.53
C VAL A 361 -5.20 -15.14 41.70
N SER A 362 -5.77 -15.77 40.70
CA SER A 362 -4.98 -16.44 39.68
C SER A 362 -4.58 -15.40 38.63
N THR A 363 -3.27 -15.30 38.29
CA THR A 363 -2.80 -14.32 37.33
C THR A 363 -2.03 -15.01 36.22
N GLY A 364 -2.21 -14.55 34.98
CA GLY A 364 -1.54 -15.17 33.86
C GLY A 364 -1.93 -14.63 32.50
N ILE A 365 -1.50 -15.38 31.51
CA ILE A 365 -1.70 -15.10 30.09
C ILE A 365 -2.26 -16.35 29.42
N VAL A 366 -3.14 -16.11 28.46
CA VAL A 366 -3.49 -17.06 27.40
C VAL A 366 -2.90 -16.55 26.10
N ALA A 367 -2.14 -17.36 25.38
CA ALA A 367 -1.58 -17.02 24.08
C ALA A 367 -2.66 -17.06 22.98
N SER A 368 -3.63 -16.14 23.10
CA SER A 368 -4.79 -15.97 22.23
C SER A 368 -5.38 -14.59 22.44
N ALA A 369 -6.04 -14.04 21.43
CA ALA A 369 -6.77 -12.77 21.50
C ALA A 369 -8.06 -12.83 22.32
N THR A 370 -8.53 -14.02 22.66
CA THR A 370 -9.75 -14.23 23.44
C THR A 370 -9.52 -15.28 24.51
N LEU A 371 -10.19 -15.11 25.65
CA LEU A 371 -10.24 -16.15 26.66
C LEU A 371 -11.16 -17.30 26.18
N PRO A 372 -10.78 -18.56 26.41
CA PRO A 372 -11.69 -19.67 26.22
C PRO A 372 -12.92 -19.56 27.14
N ASP A 373 -14.11 -19.95 26.66
CA ASP A 373 -15.36 -19.88 27.43
C ASP A 373 -15.34 -20.76 28.68
N ASP A 374 -14.54 -21.85 28.67
CA ASP A 374 -14.42 -22.84 29.73
C ASP A 374 -13.07 -22.81 30.45
N MET A 375 -12.39 -21.66 30.42
CA MET A 375 -11.06 -21.51 31.01
C MET A 375 -11.09 -21.76 32.51
N GLN A 376 -10.38 -22.82 32.96
CA GLN A 376 -10.24 -23.16 34.36
C GLN A 376 -8.96 -22.62 34.99
N ASP A 377 -7.90 -22.39 34.20
CA ASP A 377 -6.62 -21.82 34.66
C ASP A 377 -5.90 -21.09 33.49
N TRP A 378 -5.00 -20.20 33.84
CA TRP A 378 -4.13 -19.50 32.88
C TRP A 378 -3.11 -20.46 32.30
N SER A 379 -3.01 -20.52 30.99
CA SER A 379 -2.05 -21.40 30.29
C SER A 379 -0.59 -21.03 30.56
N ILE A 380 -0.32 -19.75 30.80
CA ILE A 380 0.98 -19.20 31.20
C ILE A 380 0.76 -18.42 32.47
N LYS A 381 1.41 -18.81 33.56
CA LYS A 381 1.31 -18.09 34.83
C LYS A 381 2.25 -16.89 34.85
N VAL A 382 1.73 -15.74 35.23
CA VAL A 382 2.49 -14.48 35.32
C VAL A 382 2.41 -13.97 36.76
N PRO A 383 3.56 -13.70 37.41
CA PRO A 383 3.54 -13.07 38.72
C PRO A 383 2.88 -11.68 38.63
N ALA A 384 2.02 -11.38 39.59
CA ALA A 384 1.48 -10.04 39.73
C ALA A 384 1.61 -9.57 41.18
N ALA A 385 1.92 -8.29 41.36
CA ALA A 385 1.92 -7.61 42.65
C ALA A 385 0.68 -6.73 42.73
N LEU A 386 -0.03 -6.85 43.89
CA LEU A 386 -1.15 -5.97 44.22
C LEU A 386 -0.70 -5.00 45.30
N ASP A 387 -0.70 -3.70 44.98
CA ASP A 387 -0.41 -2.60 45.91
C ASP A 387 -1.61 -1.64 45.94
N GLY A 388 -2.43 -1.76 46.96
CA GLY A 388 -3.70 -1.04 47.08
C GLY A 388 -4.66 -1.40 45.96
N VAL A 389 -4.89 -0.47 45.05
CA VAL A 389 -5.73 -0.70 43.86
C VAL A 389 -4.90 -0.98 42.59
N LYS A 390 -3.57 -0.98 42.68
CA LYS A 390 -2.69 -1.19 41.54
C LYS A 390 -2.29 -2.65 41.44
N MET A 391 -2.59 -3.28 40.31
CA MET A 391 -2.15 -4.63 39.95
C MET A 391 -1.12 -4.54 38.85
N THR A 392 0.12 -4.92 39.16
CA THR A 392 1.24 -4.91 38.22
C THR A 392 1.66 -6.35 37.92
N PHE A 393 1.59 -6.72 36.65
CA PHE A 393 2.06 -8.00 36.11
C PHE A 393 3.52 -7.87 35.71
N ASP A 394 4.35 -8.82 36.13
CA ASP A 394 5.76 -8.89 35.78
C ASP A 394 5.98 -9.89 34.63
N LEU A 395 6.00 -9.37 33.39
CA LEU A 395 6.21 -10.19 32.19
C LEU A 395 7.69 -10.52 31.99
N SER A 396 8.62 -9.85 32.70
CA SER A 396 10.05 -10.19 32.64
C SER A 396 10.34 -11.57 33.27
N ALA A 397 9.41 -12.10 34.06
CA ALA A 397 9.48 -13.43 34.64
C ALA A 397 9.13 -14.57 33.68
N LEU A 398 8.64 -14.27 32.48
CA LEU A 398 8.28 -15.28 31.47
C LEU A 398 9.53 -16.02 30.98
N THR A 399 9.38 -17.34 30.78
CA THR A 399 10.45 -18.13 30.16
C THR A 399 10.57 -17.85 28.67
N GLY A 400 11.73 -18.17 28.08
CA GLY A 400 11.90 -18.04 26.63
C GLY A 400 10.86 -18.83 25.82
N GLY A 401 10.37 -19.97 26.35
CA GLY A 401 9.31 -20.77 25.73
C GLY A 401 7.95 -20.08 25.77
N ASP A 402 7.64 -19.40 26.89
CA ASP A 402 6.38 -18.64 27.03
C ASP A 402 6.37 -17.45 26.06
N VAL A 403 7.47 -16.70 26.00
CA VAL A 403 7.64 -15.57 25.07
C VAL A 403 7.51 -16.04 23.62
N GLN A 404 8.10 -17.19 23.28
CA GLN A 404 7.98 -17.78 21.96
C GLN A 404 6.52 -18.18 21.64
N ALA A 405 5.83 -18.81 22.58
CA ALA A 405 4.42 -19.22 22.40
C ALA A 405 3.49 -18.00 22.16
N ILE A 406 3.70 -16.91 22.93
CA ILE A 406 2.95 -15.66 22.76
C ILE A 406 3.26 -15.02 21.40
N THR A 407 4.54 -15.01 21.01
CA THR A 407 4.97 -14.42 19.74
C THR A 407 4.46 -15.23 18.53
N GLU A 408 4.49 -16.56 18.62
CA GLU A 408 3.95 -17.44 17.56
C GLU A 408 2.43 -17.34 17.44
N ALA A 409 1.72 -17.16 18.57
CA ALA A 409 0.27 -16.91 18.56
C ALA A 409 -0.09 -15.52 18.00
N GLY A 410 0.83 -14.55 18.03
CA GLY A 410 0.64 -13.17 17.57
C GLY A 410 -0.33 -12.36 18.42
N SER A 411 -0.84 -12.92 19.53
CA SER A 411 -1.74 -12.26 20.44
C SER A 411 -1.74 -12.93 21.82
N PHE A 412 -2.11 -12.19 22.83
CA PHE A 412 -2.28 -12.71 24.17
C PHE A 412 -3.38 -11.96 24.93
N THR A 413 -4.01 -12.67 25.83
CA THR A 413 -4.91 -12.09 26.82
C THR A 413 -4.29 -12.25 28.19
N ILE A 414 -4.04 -11.14 28.87
CA ILE A 414 -3.55 -11.11 30.24
C ILE A 414 -4.70 -10.84 31.19
N GLY A 415 -4.61 -11.41 32.38
CA GLY A 415 -5.65 -11.10 33.33
C GLY A 415 -5.44 -11.72 34.70
N CYS A 416 -6.41 -11.43 35.55
CA CYS A 416 -6.58 -12.05 36.85
C CYS A 416 -7.95 -12.66 37.01
N GLY A 417 -7.97 -13.91 37.49
CA GLY A 417 -9.18 -14.64 37.78
C GLY A 417 -9.43 -14.66 39.29
N LEU A 418 -10.64 -14.31 39.65
CA LEU A 418 -11.28 -14.58 40.91
C LEU A 418 -12.39 -15.61 40.61
N ALA A 419 -12.89 -16.28 41.63
CA ALA A 419 -13.77 -17.41 41.40
C ALA A 419 -15.02 -17.13 40.55
N ASN A 420 -15.59 -15.95 40.61
CA ASN A 420 -16.79 -15.56 39.85
C ASN A 420 -16.53 -14.37 38.91
N LYS A 421 -15.32 -13.89 38.84
CA LYS A 421 -14.97 -12.71 38.01
C LYS A 421 -13.58 -12.85 37.41
N THR A 422 -13.51 -12.63 36.14
CA THR A 422 -12.25 -12.51 35.44
C THR A 422 -12.12 -11.07 34.92
N LEU A 423 -11.02 -10.42 35.25
CA LEU A 423 -10.59 -9.17 34.64
C LEU A 423 -9.52 -9.52 33.63
N SER A 424 -9.70 -9.10 32.40
CA SER A 424 -8.76 -9.41 31.32
C SER A 424 -8.63 -8.24 30.35
N ALA A 425 -7.50 -8.18 29.68
CA ALA A 425 -7.25 -7.32 28.56
C ALA A 425 -6.49 -8.10 27.49
N SER A 426 -6.91 -7.95 26.25
CA SER A 426 -6.35 -8.67 25.12
C SER A 426 -5.43 -7.75 24.33
N TYR A 427 -4.29 -8.27 23.92
CA TYR A 427 -3.24 -7.56 23.23
C TYR A 427 -2.75 -8.39 22.05
N ALA A 428 -2.20 -7.75 21.05
CA ALA A 428 -1.50 -8.41 19.96
C ALA A 428 0.02 -8.17 20.05
N ILE A 429 0.79 -9.06 19.47
CA ILE A 429 2.23 -8.91 19.29
C ILE A 429 2.53 -8.79 17.81
N ASN A 430 3.15 -7.70 17.41
CA ASN A 430 3.65 -7.50 16.07
C ASN A 430 5.08 -8.01 16.00
N SER A 431 5.29 -9.22 15.50
CA SER A 431 6.63 -9.81 15.39
C SER A 431 7.46 -9.11 14.30
N ALA A 432 8.78 -9.27 14.35
CA ALA A 432 9.72 -8.78 13.32
C ALA A 432 9.41 -9.32 11.91
N ASN A 433 8.62 -10.37 11.79
CA ASN A 433 8.18 -11.00 10.55
C ASN A 433 6.66 -10.94 10.41
N THR A 434 6.07 -9.82 10.73
CA THR A 434 4.62 -9.63 10.54
C THR A 434 4.30 -9.62 9.06
N PRO A 435 3.35 -10.43 8.60
CA PRO A 435 2.91 -10.40 7.21
C PRO A 435 2.41 -9.01 6.84
N ILE A 436 2.89 -8.50 5.72
CA ILE A 436 2.46 -7.25 5.13
C ILE A 436 1.81 -7.49 3.76
N SER A 437 0.85 -6.65 3.43
CA SER A 437 0.21 -6.60 2.12
C SER A 437 0.16 -5.15 1.66
N LEU A 438 0.69 -4.89 0.46
CA LEU A 438 0.75 -3.57 -0.16
C LEU A 438 -0.10 -3.57 -1.43
N GLY A 439 -0.85 -2.52 -1.66
CA GLY A 439 -1.69 -2.36 -2.84
C GLY A 439 -3.01 -1.66 -2.50
N TYR A 440 -3.73 -1.24 -3.53
CA TYR A 440 -4.94 -0.41 -3.40
C TYR A 440 -6.21 -1.16 -3.74
N CYS A 441 -6.12 -2.28 -4.46
CA CYS A 441 -7.25 -3.11 -4.86
C CYS A 441 -7.65 -4.12 -3.77
N ASN A 442 -8.85 -4.67 -3.89
CA ASN A 442 -9.31 -5.79 -3.08
C ASN A 442 -8.59 -7.10 -3.46
N GLU A 443 -8.66 -8.10 -2.58
CA GLU A 443 -8.08 -9.44 -2.80
C GLU A 443 -8.76 -10.19 -3.96
N GLU A 444 -9.99 -9.84 -4.29
CA GLU A 444 -10.77 -10.44 -5.36
C GLU A 444 -11.23 -9.37 -6.36
N ILE A 445 -11.38 -9.78 -7.63
CA ILE A 445 -11.96 -8.93 -8.66
C ILE A 445 -13.47 -8.84 -8.39
N THR A 446 -13.92 -7.68 -7.93
CA THR A 446 -15.33 -7.41 -7.65
C THR A 446 -15.82 -6.20 -8.43
N GLY A 447 -17.06 -6.27 -8.94
CA GLY A 447 -17.70 -5.17 -9.66
C GLY A 447 -17.26 -5.02 -11.11
N VAL A 448 -17.39 -3.79 -11.64
CA VAL A 448 -17.00 -3.46 -13.02
C VAL A 448 -15.47 -3.43 -13.11
N THR A 449 -14.94 -4.18 -14.08
CA THR A 449 -13.50 -4.20 -14.37
C THR A 449 -13.25 -3.45 -15.68
N ASN A 450 -12.37 -2.44 -15.60
CA ASN A 450 -11.88 -1.74 -16.77
C ASN A 450 -10.72 -2.53 -17.40
N GLN A 451 -10.72 -2.59 -18.72
CA GLN A 451 -9.65 -3.20 -19.50
C GLN A 451 -8.84 -2.09 -20.18
N LEU A 452 -7.58 -1.94 -19.80
CA LEU A 452 -6.68 -0.88 -20.22
C LEU A 452 -5.57 -1.43 -21.13
N GLY A 453 -4.98 -0.56 -21.93
CA GLY A 453 -3.94 -0.90 -22.89
C GLY A 453 -4.07 -0.11 -24.19
N SER A 454 -3.21 -0.37 -25.17
CA SER A 454 -3.20 0.33 -26.46
C SER A 454 -4.07 -0.39 -27.51
N GLU A 455 -5.16 0.24 -27.96
CA GLU A 455 -5.97 -0.29 -29.08
C GLU A 455 -5.27 -0.16 -30.44
N GLY A 456 -4.45 0.87 -30.59
CA GLY A 456 -3.92 1.27 -31.89
C GLY A 456 -2.73 0.46 -32.38
N ALA A 457 -1.96 -0.17 -31.51
CA ALA A 457 -0.71 -0.83 -31.85
C ALA A 457 -0.46 -2.09 -31.01
N ALA A 458 0.22 -3.07 -31.61
CA ALA A 458 0.86 -4.16 -30.89
C ALA A 458 2.14 -3.64 -30.21
N GLY A 459 2.45 -4.14 -29.03
CA GLY A 459 3.68 -3.76 -28.34
C GLY A 459 3.69 -4.14 -26.86
N VAL A 460 4.72 -3.65 -26.18
CA VAL A 460 4.85 -3.81 -24.74
C VAL A 460 3.95 -2.78 -24.06
N VAL A 461 3.13 -3.27 -23.14
CA VAL A 461 2.31 -2.47 -22.23
C VAL A 461 2.65 -2.87 -20.80
N ALA A 462 2.51 -1.93 -19.89
CA ALA A 462 2.82 -2.12 -18.49
C ALA A 462 1.78 -1.45 -17.59
N GLY A 463 1.58 -2.00 -16.41
CA GLY A 463 0.80 -1.39 -15.35
C GLY A 463 1.56 -1.41 -14.04
N ALA A 464 1.49 -0.34 -13.27
CA ALA A 464 2.14 -0.23 -11.97
C ALA A 464 1.28 0.53 -10.95
N ILE A 465 1.52 0.24 -9.69
CA ILE A 465 1.08 1.06 -8.56
C ILE A 465 2.32 1.64 -7.89
N ARG A 466 2.21 2.86 -7.37
CA ARG A 466 3.25 3.49 -6.55
C ARG A 466 2.92 3.28 -5.09
N ILE A 467 3.91 2.88 -4.29
CA ILE A 467 3.80 2.90 -2.83
C ILE A 467 4.70 4.03 -2.33
N PRO A 468 4.14 5.06 -1.70
CA PRO A 468 4.87 6.26 -1.35
C PRO A 468 5.91 6.01 -0.25
N GLU A 469 6.92 6.87 -0.21
CA GLU A 469 8.01 6.83 0.78
C GLU A 469 7.47 6.82 2.22
N SER A 470 6.46 7.65 2.52
CA SER A 470 5.81 7.71 3.83
C SER A 470 5.35 6.33 4.34
N LYS A 471 4.82 5.48 3.45
CA LYS A 471 4.45 4.10 3.77
C LYS A 471 5.65 3.17 3.83
N MET A 472 6.62 3.34 2.94
CA MET A 472 7.78 2.45 2.86
C MET A 472 8.77 2.65 4.01
N GLN A 473 8.85 3.85 4.58
CA GLN A 473 9.68 4.14 5.75
C GLN A 473 9.30 3.26 6.94
N SER A 474 8.01 3.07 7.22
CA SER A 474 7.51 2.22 8.30
C SER A 474 7.78 0.72 8.09
N LEU A 475 8.14 0.33 6.88
CA LEU A 475 8.43 -1.06 6.50
C LEU A 475 9.92 -1.33 6.29
N LYS A 476 10.77 -0.34 6.52
CA LYS A 476 12.22 -0.41 6.30
C LYS A 476 12.87 -1.62 6.96
N GLY A 477 13.69 -2.34 6.20
CA GLY A 477 14.30 -3.60 6.63
C GLY A 477 13.43 -4.84 6.41
N GLY A 478 12.14 -4.66 6.11
CA GLY A 478 11.24 -5.71 5.70
C GLY A 478 11.55 -6.25 4.31
N LYS A 479 10.78 -7.24 3.88
CA LYS A 479 10.99 -7.91 2.60
C LYS A 479 9.66 -8.12 1.88
N ILE A 480 9.64 -7.86 0.58
CA ILE A 480 8.57 -8.29 -0.31
C ILE A 480 9.03 -9.57 -1.01
N THR A 481 8.28 -10.65 -0.84
CA THR A 481 8.64 -11.98 -1.35
C THR A 481 7.92 -12.32 -2.64
N ARG A 482 6.73 -11.76 -2.85
CA ARG A 482 5.89 -12.04 -4.01
C ARG A 482 4.95 -10.88 -4.33
N ILE A 483 4.51 -10.87 -5.57
CA ILE A 483 3.40 -10.02 -6.01
C ILE A 483 2.27 -10.87 -6.57
N ARG A 484 1.06 -10.35 -6.51
CA ARG A 484 -0.11 -10.91 -7.13
C ARG A 484 -0.68 -9.89 -8.10
N ILE A 485 -0.91 -10.30 -9.33
CA ILE A 485 -1.40 -9.45 -10.42
C ILE A 485 -2.60 -10.11 -11.10
N ALA A 486 -3.58 -9.31 -11.52
CA ALA A 486 -4.63 -9.83 -12.39
C ALA A 486 -4.43 -9.30 -13.81
N ILE A 487 -4.43 -10.20 -14.77
CA ILE A 487 -4.27 -9.89 -16.19
C ILE A 487 -5.50 -10.31 -17.00
N GLY A 488 -5.78 -9.56 -18.05
CA GLY A 488 -6.81 -9.87 -19.03
C GLY A 488 -6.33 -10.85 -20.11
N GLU A 489 -7.26 -11.26 -20.98
CA GLU A 489 -6.92 -12.15 -22.09
C GLU A 489 -5.99 -11.46 -23.11
N GLY A 490 -5.04 -12.23 -23.66
CA GLY A 490 -4.22 -11.83 -24.80
C GLY A 490 -2.91 -11.15 -24.44
N LEU A 491 -2.56 -11.01 -23.18
CA LEU A 491 -1.23 -10.59 -22.75
C LEU A 491 -0.25 -11.75 -22.86
N GLN A 492 0.94 -11.48 -23.37
CA GLN A 492 1.99 -12.48 -23.60
C GLN A 492 3.30 -12.08 -22.92
N ARG A 493 4.11 -13.07 -22.54
CA ARG A 493 5.45 -12.84 -21.94
C ARG A 493 5.42 -11.84 -20.80
N VAL A 494 4.60 -12.12 -19.77
CA VAL A 494 4.39 -11.23 -18.63
C VAL A 494 5.56 -11.34 -17.65
N TYR A 495 6.06 -10.20 -17.21
CA TYR A 495 7.07 -10.06 -16.16
C TYR A 495 6.51 -9.20 -15.05
N GLY A 496 6.52 -9.70 -13.81
CA GLY A 496 6.25 -8.88 -12.63
C GLY A 496 7.56 -8.33 -12.06
N TRP A 497 7.53 -7.13 -11.51
CA TRP A 497 8.74 -6.43 -11.07
C TRP A 497 8.47 -5.43 -9.94
N ILE A 498 9.56 -5.02 -9.25
CA ILE A 498 9.59 -3.89 -8.31
C ILE A 498 10.74 -2.97 -8.72
N ARG A 499 10.48 -1.66 -8.81
CA ARG A 499 11.42 -0.59 -9.19
C ARG A 499 11.41 0.53 -8.17
N PRO A 500 12.54 1.24 -7.95
CA PRO A 500 12.56 2.46 -7.13
C PRO A 500 11.94 3.67 -7.85
N SER A 501 11.98 3.69 -9.18
CA SER A 501 11.29 4.65 -10.03
C SER A 501 10.90 4.01 -11.36
N LEU A 502 10.00 4.63 -12.12
CA LEU A 502 9.58 4.12 -13.42
C LEU A 502 10.68 4.22 -14.49
N SER A 503 11.64 5.11 -14.32
CA SER A 503 12.78 5.30 -15.23
C SER A 503 13.97 4.38 -14.92
N GLU A 504 14.01 3.78 -13.73
CA GLU A 504 15.12 2.92 -13.32
C GLU A 504 14.88 1.43 -13.59
N PRO A 505 15.95 0.62 -13.73
CA PRO A 505 15.82 -0.82 -13.86
C PRO A 505 15.15 -1.46 -12.65
N ALA A 506 14.45 -2.56 -12.89
CA ALA A 506 13.84 -3.33 -11.81
C ALA A 506 14.91 -3.90 -10.86
N HIS A 507 14.71 -3.70 -9.55
CA HIS A 507 15.54 -4.32 -8.51
C HIS A 507 15.28 -5.83 -8.41
N VAL A 508 14.03 -6.23 -8.56
CA VAL A 508 13.61 -7.63 -8.67
C VAL A 508 12.59 -7.77 -9.80
N PHE A 509 12.71 -8.84 -10.56
CA PHE A 509 11.75 -9.16 -11.60
C PHE A 509 11.69 -10.67 -11.82
N LYS A 510 10.54 -11.16 -12.30
CA LYS A 510 10.37 -12.54 -12.68
C LYS A 510 9.33 -12.71 -13.76
N GLN A 511 9.57 -13.61 -14.68
CA GLN A 511 8.62 -13.98 -15.72
C GLN A 511 7.53 -14.88 -15.13
N LEU A 512 6.29 -14.63 -15.55
CA LEU A 512 5.15 -15.49 -15.26
C LEU A 512 5.12 -16.67 -16.27
N ASP A 513 5.01 -17.89 -15.76
CA ASP A 513 5.02 -19.10 -16.58
C ASP A 513 3.66 -19.32 -17.29
N ASP A 514 2.55 -19.03 -16.62
CA ASP A 514 1.18 -19.08 -17.16
C ASP A 514 0.63 -17.67 -17.32
N VAL A 515 0.21 -17.31 -18.52
CA VAL A 515 -0.33 -15.99 -18.88
C VAL A 515 -1.84 -16.05 -19.22
N SER A 516 -2.56 -17.01 -18.65
CA SER A 516 -4.02 -17.05 -18.74
C SER A 516 -4.67 -15.82 -18.07
N ALA A 517 -5.91 -15.48 -18.44
CA ALA A 517 -6.62 -14.39 -17.80
C ALA A 517 -6.95 -14.71 -16.32
N GLY A 518 -6.88 -13.71 -15.45
CA GLY A 518 -7.19 -13.82 -14.03
C GLY A 518 -6.01 -13.48 -13.12
N TRP A 519 -6.12 -13.88 -11.85
CA TRP A 519 -5.09 -13.66 -10.84
C TRP A 519 -3.92 -14.63 -10.97
N HIS A 520 -2.71 -14.10 -10.89
CA HIS A 520 -1.45 -14.84 -10.87
C HIS A 520 -0.57 -14.38 -9.73
N GLU A 521 0.15 -15.33 -9.14
CA GLU A 521 1.16 -15.06 -8.13
C GLU A 521 2.56 -15.20 -8.73
N ILE A 522 3.40 -14.22 -8.50
CA ILE A 522 4.79 -14.18 -8.92
C ILE A 522 5.66 -14.14 -7.67
N VAL A 523 6.29 -15.26 -7.34
CA VAL A 523 7.23 -15.38 -6.21
C VAL A 523 8.62 -15.07 -6.71
N PHE A 524 9.27 -14.05 -6.17
CA PHE A 524 10.62 -13.64 -6.56
C PHE A 524 11.66 -14.63 -6.07
N ASP A 525 12.68 -14.91 -6.89
CA ASP A 525 13.78 -15.80 -6.53
C ASP A 525 14.65 -15.21 -5.40
N THR A 526 14.74 -13.90 -5.34
CA THR A 526 15.34 -13.14 -4.24
C THR A 526 14.30 -12.11 -3.78
N PRO A 527 13.93 -12.08 -2.49
CA PRO A 527 13.03 -11.07 -1.97
C PRO A 527 13.57 -9.65 -2.20
N TYR A 528 12.68 -8.71 -2.48
CA TYR A 528 13.01 -7.30 -2.46
C TYR A 528 13.17 -6.86 -0.99
N VAL A 529 14.33 -6.30 -0.64
CA VAL A 529 14.57 -5.71 0.70
C VAL A 529 14.12 -4.26 0.67
N ILE A 530 13.24 -3.91 1.57
CA ILE A 530 12.67 -2.57 1.69
C ILE A 530 13.73 -1.64 2.30
N ASP A 531 14.15 -0.62 1.57
CA ASP A 531 15.14 0.37 2.02
C ASP A 531 14.51 1.63 2.64
N GLY A 532 13.20 1.80 2.46
CA GLY A 532 12.40 2.91 2.98
C GLY A 532 12.06 3.97 1.95
N GLY A 533 12.65 3.97 0.75
CA GLY A 533 12.28 4.85 -0.35
C GLY A 533 10.98 4.39 -1.04
N GLU A 534 10.35 5.29 -1.80
CA GLU A 534 9.19 4.92 -2.62
C GLU A 534 9.50 3.78 -3.57
N ILE A 535 8.49 3.02 -3.93
CA ILE A 535 8.61 1.94 -4.91
C ILE A 535 7.44 1.91 -5.88
N PHE A 536 7.70 1.42 -7.08
CA PHE A 536 6.69 1.03 -8.04
C PHE A 536 6.62 -0.50 -8.13
N ILE A 537 5.42 -1.04 -7.98
CA ILE A 537 5.14 -2.48 -8.09
C ILE A 537 4.31 -2.66 -9.34
N GLY A 538 4.80 -3.43 -10.28
CA GLY A 538 4.12 -3.53 -11.55
C GLY A 538 4.38 -4.80 -12.32
N TYR A 539 3.80 -4.86 -13.49
CA TYR A 539 4.04 -5.89 -14.47
C TYR A 539 4.03 -5.30 -15.88
N GLN A 540 4.67 -6.00 -16.79
CA GLN A 540 4.67 -5.67 -18.20
C GLN A 540 4.49 -6.93 -19.04
N GLY A 541 3.90 -6.78 -20.20
CA GLY A 541 3.73 -7.88 -21.14
C GLY A 541 3.56 -7.37 -22.57
N TYR A 542 3.63 -8.28 -23.54
CA TYR A 542 3.38 -7.96 -24.94
C TYR A 542 1.90 -8.20 -25.25
N GLN A 543 1.26 -7.22 -25.89
CA GLN A 543 -0.11 -7.35 -26.42
C GLN A 543 -0.15 -7.21 -27.93
N GLU A 544 -1.10 -7.91 -28.57
CA GLU A 544 -1.44 -7.72 -29.97
C GLU A 544 -2.31 -6.45 -30.12
N ARG A 545 -2.40 -5.95 -31.36
CA ARG A 545 -3.26 -4.81 -31.67
C ARG A 545 -4.72 -5.12 -31.33
N GLY A 546 -5.40 -4.19 -30.67
CA GLY A 546 -6.81 -4.34 -30.26
C GLY A 546 -7.00 -5.09 -28.94
N VAL A 547 -5.93 -5.53 -28.29
CA VAL A 547 -5.99 -6.18 -26.97
C VAL A 547 -5.84 -5.14 -25.87
N LYS A 548 -6.69 -5.23 -24.86
CA LYS A 548 -6.61 -4.44 -23.61
C LYS A 548 -6.59 -5.43 -22.45
N ALA A 549 -5.42 -5.73 -21.96
CA ALA A 549 -5.22 -6.82 -21.01
C ALA A 549 -4.70 -6.37 -19.62
N ILE A 550 -4.56 -5.05 -19.39
CA ILE A 550 -4.30 -4.50 -18.06
C ILE A 550 -5.66 -4.27 -17.39
N LEU A 551 -5.84 -4.81 -16.19
CA LEU A 551 -7.11 -4.78 -15.47
C LEU A 551 -7.07 -3.79 -14.31
N ALA A 552 -8.09 -2.93 -14.25
CA ALA A 552 -8.31 -2.00 -13.14
C ALA A 552 -9.78 -2.03 -12.71
N GLY A 553 -10.07 -1.60 -11.49
CA GLY A 553 -11.43 -1.51 -11.00
C GLY A 553 -11.55 -0.98 -9.58
N GLY A 554 -12.78 -0.88 -9.09
CA GLY A 554 -13.07 -0.29 -7.79
C GLY A 554 -13.06 1.24 -7.83
N VAL A 555 -12.65 1.86 -6.74
CA VAL A 555 -12.60 3.32 -6.57
C VAL A 555 -11.20 3.82 -6.92
N ASP A 556 -11.12 4.96 -7.59
CA ASP A 556 -9.85 5.65 -7.82
C ASP A 556 -9.10 5.90 -6.50
N ARG A 557 -7.82 5.65 -6.52
CA ARG A 557 -6.91 5.91 -5.40
C ARG A 557 -5.66 6.60 -5.94
N PRO A 558 -5.16 7.63 -5.29
CA PRO A 558 -3.86 8.18 -5.62
C PRO A 558 -2.81 7.07 -5.73
N ASP A 559 -1.94 7.15 -6.71
CA ASP A 559 -0.89 6.15 -6.96
C ASP A 559 -1.37 4.75 -7.40
N GLY A 560 -2.67 4.57 -7.62
CA GLY A 560 -3.30 3.27 -7.87
C GLY A 560 -3.28 2.80 -9.33
N CYS A 561 -3.00 3.67 -10.29
CA CYS A 561 -3.11 3.35 -11.72
C CYS A 561 -2.09 4.09 -12.58
N TRP A 562 -0.90 3.54 -12.73
CA TRP A 562 0.13 4.00 -13.67
C TRP A 562 0.19 3.07 -14.87
N LEU A 563 0.07 3.63 -16.07
CA LEU A 563 0.13 2.88 -17.33
C LEU A 563 1.39 3.23 -18.12
N GLY A 564 2.05 2.22 -18.65
CA GLY A 564 3.25 2.35 -19.47
C GLY A 564 3.04 1.78 -20.87
N ILE A 565 3.34 2.57 -21.89
CA ILE A 565 3.39 2.13 -23.29
C ILE A 565 4.75 2.50 -23.84
N LYS A 566 5.58 1.51 -24.18
CA LYS A 566 6.94 1.70 -24.71
C LYS A 566 7.81 2.63 -23.84
N ASP A 567 7.82 2.40 -22.54
CA ASP A 567 8.56 3.18 -21.52
C ASP A 567 8.06 4.63 -21.31
N ASN A 568 6.98 5.03 -21.96
CA ASN A 568 6.26 6.26 -21.63
C ASN A 568 5.20 5.93 -20.56
N TRP A 569 5.30 6.54 -19.39
CA TRP A 569 4.42 6.30 -18.24
C TRP A 569 3.50 7.49 -18.01
N GLU A 570 2.24 7.19 -17.74
CA GLU A 570 1.19 8.18 -17.45
C GLU A 570 0.45 7.76 -16.18
N ASP A 571 0.13 8.73 -15.31
CA ASP A 571 -0.69 8.53 -14.12
C ASP A 571 -2.17 8.67 -14.47
N HIS A 572 -2.91 7.60 -14.31
CA HIS A 572 -4.35 7.50 -14.54
C HIS A 572 -5.13 7.27 -13.24
N SER A 573 -4.54 7.57 -12.10
CA SER A 573 -5.11 7.29 -10.77
C SER A 573 -6.39 8.08 -10.45
N SER A 574 -6.74 9.09 -11.27
CA SER A 574 -7.93 9.92 -11.12
C SER A 574 -8.90 9.87 -12.31
N ASP A 575 -8.67 8.98 -13.29
CA ASP A 575 -9.41 8.96 -14.56
C ASP A 575 -10.70 8.13 -14.54
N GLY A 576 -11.13 7.64 -13.39
CA GLY A 576 -12.33 6.81 -13.25
C GLY A 576 -12.12 5.34 -13.61
N TYR A 577 -10.88 4.89 -13.78
CA TYR A 577 -10.58 3.48 -14.07
C TYR A 577 -10.55 2.61 -12.82
N GLY A 578 -10.47 3.21 -11.63
CA GLY A 578 -10.18 2.53 -10.38
C GLY A 578 -8.69 2.23 -10.21
N THR A 579 -8.35 1.28 -9.35
CA THR A 579 -6.97 0.86 -9.10
C THR A 579 -6.61 -0.37 -9.91
N LEU A 580 -5.33 -0.50 -10.30
CA LEU A 580 -4.83 -1.71 -10.92
C LEU A 580 -4.92 -2.89 -9.93
N TYR A 581 -5.26 -4.07 -10.44
CA TYR A 581 -5.28 -5.29 -9.63
C TYR A 581 -3.86 -5.81 -9.43
N ILE A 582 -3.13 -5.12 -8.55
CA ILE A 582 -1.74 -5.42 -8.16
C ILE A 582 -1.66 -5.38 -6.64
N ARG A 583 -1.10 -6.43 -6.04
CA ARG A 583 -0.77 -6.49 -4.62
C ARG A 583 0.61 -7.11 -4.43
N ALA A 584 1.33 -6.66 -3.42
CA ALA A 584 2.57 -7.27 -2.98
C ALA A 584 2.41 -7.83 -1.56
N TYR A 585 3.15 -8.89 -1.28
CA TYR A 585 3.11 -9.58 0.02
C TYR A 585 4.53 -9.84 0.49
N GLY A 586 4.70 -9.73 1.79
CA GLY A 586 5.99 -9.90 2.41
C GLY A 586 5.89 -9.95 3.93
N GLU A 587 6.95 -9.53 4.58
CA GLU A 587 7.05 -9.46 6.04
C GLU A 587 7.87 -8.24 6.45
N ALA A 588 7.49 -7.58 7.53
CA ALA A 588 8.20 -6.45 8.10
C ALA A 588 7.97 -6.36 9.61
N SER A 589 8.83 -5.63 10.29
CA SER A 589 8.58 -5.16 11.65
C SER A 589 7.88 -3.82 11.58
N LEU A 590 6.62 -3.76 12.02
CA LEU A 590 5.83 -2.53 12.00
C LEU A 590 5.97 -1.80 13.35
N PRO A 591 6.00 -0.46 13.40
CA PRO A 591 5.97 0.31 14.63
C PRO A 591 4.60 0.19 15.33
N GLU A 592 4.57 0.46 16.64
CA GLU A 592 3.32 0.50 17.42
C GLU A 592 2.36 1.56 16.91
N ALA A 593 2.90 2.73 16.57
CA ALA A 593 2.18 3.80 15.89
C ALA A 593 3.11 4.50 14.91
N ASP A 594 2.57 5.03 13.83
CA ASP A 594 3.32 5.77 12.82
C ASP A 594 2.33 6.64 12.03
N LEU A 595 2.40 7.94 12.27
CA LEU A 595 1.55 8.92 11.60
C LEU A 595 2.38 9.68 10.56
N GLY A 596 2.26 9.33 9.31
CA GLY A 596 2.93 10.02 8.21
C GLY A 596 2.04 11.03 7.50
N VAL A 597 2.67 11.97 6.80
CA VAL A 597 2.02 12.91 5.88
C VAL A 597 2.43 12.64 4.44
N ASP A 598 1.47 12.63 3.53
CA ASP A 598 1.64 12.32 2.12
C ASP A 598 0.78 13.23 1.23
N ASN A 599 1.05 13.22 -0.08
CA ASN A 599 0.26 13.93 -1.10
C ASN A 599 -0.02 15.39 -0.79
N VAL A 600 1.02 16.12 -0.35
CA VAL A 600 0.87 17.55 -0.11
C VAL A 600 0.78 18.30 -1.43
N CYS A 601 -0.33 18.96 -1.64
CA CYS A 601 -0.56 19.79 -2.81
C CYS A 601 -1.34 21.06 -2.46
N VAL A 602 -1.35 22.00 -3.38
CA VAL A 602 -2.11 23.24 -3.29
C VAL A 602 -3.01 23.38 -4.51
N ASP A 603 -4.11 24.10 -4.36
CA ASP A 603 -5.10 24.27 -5.42
C ASP A 603 -4.59 25.08 -6.63
N LYS A 604 -3.54 25.89 -6.45
CA LYS A 604 -2.86 26.65 -7.52
C LYS A 604 -1.43 27.03 -7.13
N ALA A 605 -0.59 27.35 -8.12
CA ALA A 605 0.80 27.70 -7.88
C ALA A 605 0.99 29.17 -7.42
N TYR A 606 0.09 30.06 -7.82
CA TYR A 606 0.21 31.51 -7.58
C TYR A 606 -0.99 32.05 -6.83
N TYR A 607 -0.72 32.89 -5.84
CA TYR A 607 -1.75 33.51 -4.99
C TYR A 607 -1.52 35.01 -4.86
N THR A 608 -2.60 35.76 -4.65
CA THR A 608 -2.50 37.15 -4.22
C THR A 608 -2.48 37.24 -2.68
N PRO A 609 -1.97 38.34 -2.08
CA PRO A 609 -1.92 38.48 -0.61
C PRO A 609 -3.28 38.43 0.09
N ASP A 610 -4.36 38.66 -0.61
CA ASP A 610 -5.72 38.64 -0.07
C ASP A 610 -6.35 37.24 -0.11
N GLU A 611 -5.70 36.29 -0.76
CA GLU A 611 -6.15 34.90 -0.89
C GLU A 611 -5.61 34.04 0.25
N SER A 612 -6.28 32.90 0.47
CA SER A 612 -5.77 31.82 1.30
C SER A 612 -5.35 30.66 0.40
N VAL A 613 -4.21 30.08 0.70
CA VAL A 613 -3.77 28.83 0.09
C VAL A 613 -4.66 27.70 0.60
N LYS A 614 -5.28 26.97 -0.31
CA LYS A 614 -5.94 25.70 0.02
C LYS A 614 -4.95 24.58 -0.14
N ALA A 615 -4.32 24.18 0.97
CA ALA A 615 -3.42 23.07 1.02
C ALA A 615 -4.18 21.78 1.36
N SER A 616 -3.99 20.77 0.56
CA SER A 616 -4.51 19.43 0.80
C SER A 616 -3.34 18.49 1.10
N LEU A 617 -3.54 17.61 2.08
CA LEU A 617 -2.56 16.60 2.46
C LEU A 617 -3.29 15.34 2.92
N THR A 618 -2.64 14.20 2.81
CA THR A 618 -3.15 12.93 3.30
C THR A 618 -2.37 12.50 4.53
N LEU A 619 -3.06 12.24 5.64
CA LEU A 619 -2.49 11.59 6.81
C LEU A 619 -2.62 10.08 6.66
N LEU A 620 -1.57 9.34 7.00
CA LEU A 620 -1.50 7.89 6.88
C LEU A 620 -1.03 7.30 8.21
N ASN A 621 -1.82 6.36 8.77
CA ASN A 621 -1.37 5.55 9.89
C ASN A 621 -0.72 4.25 9.35
N SER A 622 0.59 4.17 9.40
CA SER A 622 1.38 2.99 9.00
C SER A 622 1.78 2.11 10.18
N GLY A 623 1.44 2.51 11.41
CA GLY A 623 1.59 1.71 12.61
C GLY A 623 0.53 0.62 12.75
N VAL A 624 0.67 -0.21 13.78
CA VAL A 624 -0.25 -1.33 14.03
C VAL A 624 -1.44 -0.94 14.90
N ASN A 625 -1.34 0.13 15.70
CA ASN A 625 -2.43 0.59 16.54
C ASN A 625 -3.21 1.72 15.89
N LYS A 626 -4.49 1.81 16.24
CA LYS A 626 -5.35 2.92 15.89
C LYS A 626 -4.89 4.18 16.63
N ILE A 627 -4.88 5.32 15.92
CA ILE A 627 -4.58 6.64 16.47
C ILE A 627 -5.91 7.38 16.63
N ASN A 628 -6.25 7.79 17.87
CA ASN A 628 -7.51 8.48 18.15
C ASN A 628 -7.36 9.99 18.20
N ASN A 629 -6.20 10.49 18.67
CA ASN A 629 -5.94 11.92 18.80
C ASN A 629 -4.62 12.26 18.11
N TYR A 630 -4.66 13.21 17.22
CA TYR A 630 -3.48 13.67 16.48
C TYR A 630 -3.65 15.11 16.01
N SER A 631 -2.56 15.74 15.64
CA SER A 631 -2.55 17.12 15.18
C SER A 631 -1.71 17.31 13.93
N VAL A 632 -2.10 18.31 13.13
CA VAL A 632 -1.31 18.86 12.03
C VAL A 632 -0.95 20.29 12.39
N THR A 633 0.32 20.58 12.35
CA THR A 633 0.87 21.93 12.53
C THR A 633 1.40 22.42 11.20
N TYR A 634 1.07 23.66 10.82
CA TYR A 634 1.71 24.29 9.69
C TYR A 634 2.41 25.60 10.08
N SER A 635 3.43 25.96 9.33
CA SER A 635 4.13 27.24 9.41
C SER A 635 4.52 27.72 8.03
N ILE A 636 4.64 29.03 7.85
CA ILE A 636 5.11 29.67 6.61
C ILE A 636 6.51 30.21 6.85
N ASP A 637 7.50 29.84 6.02
CA ASP A 637 8.90 30.24 6.09
C ASP A 637 9.53 30.09 7.48
N GLY A 638 9.10 29.06 8.23
CA GLY A 638 9.56 28.82 9.60
C GLY A 638 9.07 29.84 10.63
N GLY A 639 8.03 30.62 10.29
CA GLY A 639 7.38 31.58 11.19
C GLY A 639 6.51 30.94 12.27
N GLU A 640 5.49 31.65 12.73
CA GLU A 640 4.56 31.19 13.77
C GLU A 640 3.79 29.95 13.32
N SER A 641 3.71 28.95 14.20
CA SER A 641 3.05 27.68 13.93
C SER A 641 1.59 27.71 14.30
N VAL A 642 0.74 27.15 13.45
CA VAL A 642 -0.70 27.01 13.66
C VAL A 642 -1.05 25.52 13.77
N VAL A 643 -1.69 25.13 14.88
CA VAL A 643 -2.06 23.73 15.17
C VAL A 643 -3.53 23.48 14.84
N ARG A 644 -3.81 22.32 14.27
CA ARG A 644 -5.15 21.78 14.04
C ARG A 644 -5.24 20.37 14.63
N ASN A 645 -6.13 20.18 15.60
CA ASN A 645 -6.32 18.92 16.30
C ASN A 645 -7.45 18.12 15.67
N TYR A 646 -7.29 16.79 15.65
CA TYR A 646 -8.23 15.81 15.12
C TYR A 646 -8.49 14.73 16.16
N THR A 647 -9.76 14.32 16.31
CA THR A 647 -10.21 13.29 17.26
C THR A 647 -10.97 12.16 16.57
N GLU A 648 -11.08 12.19 15.28
CA GLU A 648 -11.66 11.12 14.49
C GLU A 648 -10.61 10.03 14.29
N PRO A 649 -10.90 8.78 14.71
CA PRO A 649 -9.90 7.71 14.71
C PRO A 649 -9.31 7.42 13.33
N LEU A 650 -8.02 7.14 13.29
CA LEU A 650 -7.28 6.70 12.12
C LEU A 650 -6.81 5.26 12.37
N ASP A 651 -7.52 4.29 11.79
CA ASP A 651 -7.22 2.88 11.94
C ASP A 651 -5.89 2.51 11.28
N LYS A 652 -5.38 1.31 11.57
CA LYS A 652 -4.22 0.75 10.86
C LYS A 652 -4.45 0.81 9.34
N ASP A 653 -3.43 1.26 8.60
CA ASP A 653 -3.47 1.49 7.16
C ASP A 653 -4.55 2.50 6.71
N GLY A 654 -5.17 3.19 7.69
CA GLY A 654 -6.14 4.23 7.47
C GLY A 654 -5.53 5.49 6.85
N ARG A 655 -6.28 6.13 5.97
CA ARG A 655 -5.93 7.39 5.31
C ARG A 655 -6.98 8.44 5.61
N ARG A 656 -6.53 9.69 5.77
CA ARG A 656 -7.41 10.84 5.94
C ARG A 656 -6.92 12.01 5.13
N ASP A 657 -7.75 12.48 4.23
CA ASP A 657 -7.49 13.71 3.51
C ASP A 657 -7.88 14.91 4.38
N VAL A 658 -6.98 15.86 4.47
CA VAL A 658 -7.12 17.10 5.24
C VAL A 658 -6.94 18.27 4.29
N THR A 659 -7.86 19.23 4.34
CA THR A 659 -7.71 20.50 3.63
C THR A 659 -7.59 21.63 4.64
N LEU A 660 -6.59 22.49 4.43
CA LEU A 660 -6.30 23.64 5.30
C LEU A 660 -6.38 24.92 4.48
N ASP A 661 -7.12 25.91 4.99
CA ASP A 661 -7.11 27.27 4.46
C ASP A 661 -6.04 28.08 5.20
N ILE A 662 -4.98 28.45 4.49
CA ILE A 662 -3.78 29.09 5.04
C ILE A 662 -3.73 30.54 4.55
N PRO A 663 -3.98 31.53 5.42
CA PRO A 663 -3.99 32.94 5.02
C PRO A 663 -2.56 33.40 4.68
N MET A 664 -2.44 34.13 3.58
CA MET A 664 -1.16 34.67 3.07
C MET A 664 -0.98 36.16 3.38
N SER A 665 -1.92 36.78 4.11
CA SER A 665 -1.92 38.21 4.41
C SER A 665 -0.70 38.65 5.24
N GLY A 666 -0.05 39.72 4.81
CA GLY A 666 1.11 40.29 5.51
C GLY A 666 2.46 39.73 5.06
N LEU A 667 2.46 38.80 4.13
CA LEU A 667 3.67 38.28 3.48
C LEU A 667 4.05 39.18 2.28
N ALA A 668 5.31 39.19 1.93
CA ALA A 668 5.82 39.90 0.75
C ALA A 668 5.59 39.08 -0.52
N ASP A 669 5.66 39.73 -1.69
CA ASP A 669 5.70 39.02 -2.96
C ASP A 669 6.96 38.14 -3.02
N GLY A 670 6.82 36.92 -3.53
CA GLY A 670 7.91 35.96 -3.67
C GLY A 670 7.50 34.51 -3.48
N ASN A 671 8.51 33.64 -3.40
CA ASN A 671 8.32 32.25 -3.08
C ASN A 671 8.26 32.05 -1.57
N HIS A 672 7.26 31.34 -1.11
CA HIS A 672 7.06 30.99 0.29
C HIS A 672 6.96 29.47 0.43
N THR A 673 7.51 28.94 1.51
CA THR A 673 7.42 27.53 1.84
C THR A 673 6.42 27.32 2.97
N VAL A 674 5.37 26.57 2.71
CA VAL A 674 4.44 26.10 3.75
C VAL A 674 4.91 24.72 4.20
N ALA A 675 5.37 24.64 5.44
CA ALA A 675 5.81 23.40 6.07
C ALA A 675 4.71 22.83 6.94
N PHE A 676 4.51 21.53 6.88
CA PHE A 676 3.54 20.76 7.66
C PHE A 676 4.27 19.76 8.54
N THR A 677 3.74 19.53 9.75
CA THR A 677 4.21 18.50 10.66
C THR A 677 2.99 17.85 11.31
N CYS A 678 2.88 16.53 11.27
CA CYS A 678 1.87 15.80 12.01
C CYS A 678 2.45 15.21 13.30
N ARG A 679 1.60 14.97 14.29
CA ARG A 679 1.99 14.40 15.58
C ARG A 679 0.84 13.58 16.17
N ILE A 680 1.21 12.46 16.81
CA ILE A 680 0.30 11.64 17.62
C ILE A 680 0.15 12.33 18.99
N ASP A 681 -1.10 12.52 19.44
CA ASP A 681 -1.43 13.14 20.72
C ASP A 681 -2.10 12.13 21.70
N ASP A 682 -2.19 10.86 21.33
CA ASP A 682 -2.68 9.79 22.20
C ASP A 682 -1.66 9.45 23.29
N ASN A 683 -2.15 9.26 24.51
CA ASN A 683 -1.30 8.78 25.60
C ASN A 683 -0.84 7.33 25.32
N GLY A 684 0.42 7.06 25.58
CA GLY A 684 1.01 5.72 25.45
C GLY A 684 1.34 5.28 24.01
N LEU A 685 0.97 6.06 22.97
CA LEU A 685 1.42 5.85 21.61
C LEU A 685 2.60 6.80 21.30
N VAL A 686 3.69 6.21 20.86
CA VAL A 686 4.87 6.96 20.38
C VAL A 686 5.00 6.70 18.90
N ASP A 687 5.22 7.76 18.13
CA ASP A 687 5.49 7.65 16.71
C ASP A 687 6.83 6.92 16.50
N GLY A 688 6.79 5.86 15.71
CA GLY A 688 7.96 5.02 15.45
C GLY A 688 8.88 5.55 14.36
N ILE A 689 8.36 6.44 13.48
CA ILE A 689 9.08 6.98 12.32
C ILE A 689 8.80 8.47 12.20
N GLU A 690 9.57 9.30 12.89
CA GLU A 690 9.38 10.75 12.86
C GLU A 690 9.78 11.42 11.54
N ASP A 691 10.55 10.74 10.68
CA ASP A 691 11.05 11.29 9.42
C ASP A 691 9.92 11.49 8.39
N ASN A 692 8.83 10.71 8.46
CA ASN A 692 7.67 10.83 7.56
C ASN A 692 6.58 11.78 8.07
N ASN A 693 6.79 12.41 9.21
CA ASN A 693 5.83 13.33 9.84
C ASN A 693 5.85 14.73 9.24
N GLN A 694 6.72 15.00 8.29
CA GLN A 694 6.96 16.32 7.75
C GLN A 694 6.80 16.34 6.24
N ALA A 695 6.21 17.41 5.75
CA ALA A 695 6.16 17.69 4.33
C ALA A 695 6.11 19.21 4.10
N SER A 696 6.39 19.65 2.89
CA SER A 696 6.29 21.06 2.55
C SER A 696 5.84 21.24 1.10
N VAL A 697 5.27 22.40 0.83
CA VAL A 697 4.91 22.83 -0.51
C VAL A 697 5.32 24.29 -0.70
N ASN A 698 5.79 24.59 -1.90
CA ASN A 698 6.12 25.97 -2.28
C ASN A 698 4.92 26.62 -2.94
N VAL A 699 4.69 27.87 -2.60
CA VAL A 699 3.66 28.73 -3.18
C VAL A 699 4.27 30.07 -3.58
N ALA A 700 3.79 30.66 -4.64
CA ALA A 700 4.26 31.94 -5.12
C ALA A 700 3.22 33.03 -4.82
N LEU A 701 3.65 34.14 -4.18
CA LEU A 701 2.82 35.29 -3.87
C LEU A 701 3.15 36.47 -4.79
N TYR A 702 2.11 37.10 -5.32
CA TYR A 702 2.26 38.26 -6.19
C TYR A 702 1.17 39.31 -5.97
N SER A 703 1.50 40.58 -6.08
CA SER A 703 0.55 41.71 -5.95
C SER A 703 0.25 42.40 -7.28
N SER A 704 0.96 42.09 -8.34
CA SER A 704 0.74 42.71 -9.66
C SER A 704 1.06 41.71 -10.81
N GLN A 705 0.29 41.84 -11.89
CA GLN A 705 0.45 41.07 -13.12
C GLN A 705 0.11 41.92 -14.36
N TYR A 706 0.57 41.47 -15.53
CA TYR A 706 0.12 41.96 -16.82
C TYR A 706 -1.05 41.17 -17.36
N GLU A 707 -1.73 41.72 -18.38
CA GLU A 707 -2.71 40.96 -19.14
C GLU A 707 -2.01 39.82 -19.88
N ARG A 708 -2.59 38.59 -19.79
CA ARG A 708 -2.02 37.40 -20.41
C ARG A 708 -2.62 37.14 -21.78
N ASN A 709 -1.76 36.95 -22.77
CA ASN A 709 -2.11 36.33 -24.05
C ASN A 709 -1.64 34.88 -24.05
N VAL A 710 -2.53 33.97 -24.44
CA VAL A 710 -2.22 32.53 -24.53
C VAL A 710 -1.70 32.19 -25.92
N LEU A 711 -0.56 31.55 -26.00
CA LEU A 711 0.04 31.10 -27.26
C LEU A 711 -0.41 29.66 -27.56
N LEU A 712 -1.00 29.45 -28.73
CA LEU A 712 -1.29 28.15 -29.30
C LEU A 712 -0.26 27.86 -30.41
N GLU A 713 0.59 26.84 -30.15
CA GLU A 713 1.58 26.38 -31.17
C GLU A 713 1.09 25.07 -31.74
N GLN A 714 0.48 25.12 -32.90
CA GLN A 714 0.02 23.94 -33.62
C GLN A 714 1.15 23.34 -34.45
N PHE A 715 1.21 22.00 -34.47
CA PHE A 715 2.09 21.23 -35.35
C PHE A 715 1.23 20.51 -36.38
N THR A 716 1.44 20.89 -37.65
CA THR A 716 0.60 20.45 -38.78
C THR A 716 1.44 20.19 -40.00
N THR A 717 0.91 19.56 -41.02
CA THR A 717 1.55 19.45 -42.36
C THR A 717 0.51 19.17 -43.44
N ILE A 718 0.77 19.60 -44.66
CA ILE A 718 -0.08 19.34 -45.85
C ILE A 718 -0.25 17.82 -46.06
N ASN A 719 0.76 17.02 -45.70
CA ASN A 719 0.78 15.59 -45.92
C ASN A 719 -0.04 14.77 -44.87
N CYS A 720 -0.58 15.39 -43.87
CA CYS A 720 -1.26 14.75 -42.74
C CYS A 720 -2.77 14.65 -42.97
N VAL A 721 -3.32 13.46 -43.00
CA VAL A 721 -4.76 13.18 -43.24
C VAL A 721 -5.67 13.63 -42.09
N ASN A 722 -5.14 13.66 -40.84
CA ASN A 722 -5.91 14.03 -39.65
C ASN A 722 -5.76 15.51 -39.27
N CYS A 723 -4.78 16.22 -39.82
CA CYS A 723 -4.55 17.64 -39.49
C CYS A 723 -5.79 18.53 -39.70
N PRO A 724 -6.61 18.35 -40.76
CA PRO A 724 -7.86 19.12 -40.89
C PRO A 724 -8.86 18.92 -39.74
N LYS A 725 -8.79 17.80 -39.03
CA LYS A 725 -9.62 17.59 -37.83
C LYS A 725 -9.05 18.33 -36.62
N GLY A 726 -7.73 18.42 -36.56
CA GLY A 726 -7.03 19.25 -35.56
C GLY A 726 -7.37 20.72 -35.74
N ASP A 727 -7.32 21.22 -36.98
CA ASP A 727 -7.70 22.59 -37.32
C ASP A 727 -9.15 22.88 -36.87
N ALA A 728 -10.09 21.99 -37.19
CA ALA A 728 -11.49 22.15 -36.80
C ALA A 728 -11.70 22.13 -35.27
N ALA A 729 -10.91 21.38 -34.53
CA ALA A 729 -10.95 21.38 -33.07
C ALA A 729 -10.39 22.69 -32.49
N LEU A 730 -9.30 23.20 -33.04
CA LEU A 730 -8.72 24.51 -32.67
C LEU A 730 -9.67 25.66 -32.98
N GLU A 731 -10.24 25.73 -34.19
CA GLU A 731 -11.25 26.71 -34.55
C GLU A 731 -12.43 26.73 -33.58
N ASN A 732 -12.90 25.53 -33.17
CA ASN A 732 -13.95 25.41 -32.17
C ASN A 732 -13.50 25.90 -30.80
N ALA A 733 -12.25 25.60 -30.40
CA ALA A 733 -11.70 25.98 -29.10
C ALA A 733 -11.54 27.49 -28.94
N VAL A 734 -11.08 28.17 -30.00
CA VAL A 734 -10.81 29.63 -29.94
C VAL A 734 -12.05 30.49 -30.24
N GLN A 735 -13.15 29.86 -30.67
CA GLN A 735 -14.39 30.58 -30.89
C GLN A 735 -14.83 31.30 -29.61
N ASP A 736 -15.09 32.63 -29.74
CA ASP A 736 -15.49 33.51 -28.64
C ASP A 736 -14.43 33.61 -27.48
N GLN A 737 -13.16 33.37 -27.82
CA GLN A 737 -12.03 33.55 -26.89
C GLN A 737 -11.23 34.82 -27.28
N ASP A 738 -10.96 35.68 -26.27
CA ASP A 738 -10.07 36.81 -26.40
C ASP A 738 -8.63 36.44 -25.96
N ASN A 739 -7.65 37.25 -26.36
CA ASN A 739 -6.25 37.12 -25.94
C ASN A 739 -5.62 35.78 -26.33
N ILE A 740 -5.90 35.32 -27.53
CA ILE A 740 -5.32 34.10 -28.12
C ILE A 740 -4.41 34.46 -29.27
N ILE A 741 -3.22 33.90 -29.28
CA ILE A 741 -2.28 33.97 -30.39
C ILE A 741 -2.05 32.56 -30.90
N TRP A 742 -2.45 32.29 -32.14
CA TRP A 742 -2.32 30.97 -32.77
C TRP A 742 -1.28 31.03 -33.90
N ILE A 743 -0.27 30.16 -33.82
CA ILE A 743 0.74 29.98 -34.85
C ILE A 743 0.86 28.49 -35.23
N ALA A 744 1.16 28.20 -36.50
CA ALA A 744 1.22 26.84 -37.03
C ALA A 744 2.61 26.54 -37.58
N HIS A 745 3.26 25.54 -36.95
CA HIS A 745 4.49 24.94 -37.43
C HIS A 745 4.16 23.81 -38.40
N HIS A 746 4.60 23.94 -39.65
CA HIS A 746 4.47 22.87 -40.63
C HIS A 746 5.58 21.82 -40.43
N VAL A 747 5.43 20.96 -39.41
CA VAL A 747 6.39 19.96 -38.95
C VAL A 747 5.73 18.85 -38.14
N GLY A 748 6.42 17.72 -37.94
CA GLY A 748 5.92 16.61 -37.13
C GLY A 748 5.48 15.38 -37.94
N PHE A 749 5.22 15.54 -39.25
CA PHE A 749 4.90 14.44 -40.16
C PHE A 749 5.60 14.66 -41.52
N GLY A 750 6.95 14.82 -41.48
CA GLY A 750 7.76 15.18 -42.61
C GLY A 750 7.71 16.69 -42.89
N VAL A 751 8.36 17.09 -43.98
CA VAL A 751 8.42 18.48 -44.46
C VAL A 751 7.47 18.67 -45.62
N ASP A 752 6.92 19.87 -45.75
CA ASP A 752 6.09 20.28 -46.86
C ASP A 752 6.53 21.66 -47.41
N GLU A 753 5.83 22.21 -48.40
CA GLU A 753 6.18 23.47 -49.01
C GLU A 753 6.01 24.71 -48.10
N LEU A 754 5.36 24.57 -46.98
CA LEU A 754 5.13 25.60 -45.95
C LEU A 754 6.10 25.47 -44.77
N THR A 755 6.93 24.41 -44.72
CA THR A 755 7.88 24.19 -43.64
C THR A 755 8.98 25.24 -43.68
N VAL A 756 9.21 25.92 -42.58
CA VAL A 756 10.37 26.80 -42.37
C VAL A 756 11.47 26.08 -41.61
N GLN A 757 12.72 26.42 -41.85
CA GLN A 757 13.86 25.71 -41.30
C GLN A 757 13.85 25.65 -39.76
N GLY A 758 13.56 26.74 -39.06
CA GLY A 758 13.51 26.81 -37.61
C GLY A 758 12.36 26.00 -36.97
N SER A 759 11.26 25.74 -37.71
CA SER A 759 10.16 24.91 -37.19
C SER A 759 10.59 23.47 -36.93
N SER A 760 11.62 22.95 -37.61
CA SER A 760 12.14 21.60 -37.33
C SER A 760 12.88 21.49 -36.01
N GLU A 761 13.37 22.60 -35.46
CA GLU A 761 14.00 22.65 -34.14
C GLU A 761 13.00 22.42 -33.02
N MET A 762 11.70 22.67 -33.31
CA MET A 762 10.62 22.39 -32.35
C MET A 762 10.39 20.89 -32.09
N LEU A 763 10.97 20.01 -32.90
CA LEU A 763 10.95 18.57 -32.63
C LEU A 763 11.68 18.20 -31.32
N ASP A 764 12.69 19.02 -30.95
CA ASP A 764 13.43 18.84 -29.68
C ASP A 764 12.56 19.09 -28.44
N TYR A 765 11.42 19.78 -28.62
CA TYR A 765 10.38 19.92 -27.57
C TYR A 765 9.46 18.70 -27.41
N GLY A 766 9.82 17.55 -27.98
CA GLY A 766 9.06 16.32 -27.86
C GLY A 766 7.93 16.14 -28.90
N VAL A 767 7.89 16.94 -29.96
CA VAL A 767 6.89 16.81 -31.04
C VAL A 767 7.05 15.46 -31.75
N ALA A 768 6.22 14.49 -31.42
CA ALA A 768 6.27 13.14 -31.98
C ALA A 768 5.49 12.96 -33.29
N GLY A 769 4.66 13.92 -33.66
CA GLY A 769 3.79 13.84 -34.84
C GLY A 769 2.87 15.02 -35.02
N ALA A 770 2.05 14.95 -36.08
CA ALA A 770 0.99 15.92 -36.38
C ALA A 770 -0.34 15.17 -36.62
N PRO A 771 -1.50 15.74 -36.24
CA PRO A 771 -1.67 17.05 -35.62
C PRO A 771 -1.39 17.00 -34.10
N SER A 772 -0.62 17.95 -33.59
CA SER A 772 -0.42 18.15 -32.17
C SER A 772 -0.42 19.63 -31.79
N LEU A 773 -0.51 19.94 -30.51
CA LEU A 773 -0.67 21.29 -29.99
C LEU A 773 0.15 21.46 -28.70
N MET A 774 0.73 22.64 -28.53
CA MET A 774 1.18 23.17 -27.25
C MET A 774 0.32 24.39 -26.89
N VAL A 775 -0.14 24.47 -25.65
CA VAL A 775 -0.77 25.64 -25.07
C VAL A 775 0.22 26.26 -24.08
N ASP A 776 0.77 27.43 -24.39
CA ASP A 776 1.85 28.09 -23.65
C ASP A 776 3.06 27.19 -23.33
N ARG A 777 3.30 26.11 -24.08
CA ARG A 777 4.36 25.11 -23.85
C ARG A 777 4.28 24.50 -22.43
N THR A 778 3.08 24.33 -21.89
CA THR A 778 2.83 23.87 -20.54
C THR A 778 2.18 22.48 -20.55
N VAL A 779 2.51 21.64 -19.56
CA VAL A 779 1.82 20.39 -19.32
C VAL A 779 0.46 20.66 -18.65
N HIS A 780 -0.60 20.11 -19.20
CA HIS A 780 -1.97 20.26 -18.69
C HIS A 780 -2.55 18.89 -18.32
N GLU A 781 -2.96 18.72 -17.05
CA GLU A 781 -3.70 17.53 -16.55
C GLU A 781 -3.06 16.18 -16.97
N GLY A 782 -1.72 16.07 -16.87
CA GLY A 782 -1.00 14.84 -17.21
C GLY A 782 -0.73 14.63 -18.71
N ASN A 783 -1.22 15.52 -19.57
CA ASN A 783 -0.85 15.50 -20.99
C ASN A 783 0.48 16.20 -21.20
N ALA A 784 1.43 15.47 -21.76
CA ALA A 784 2.70 16.06 -22.16
C ALA A 784 2.49 17.22 -23.16
N ALA A 785 3.35 18.22 -23.11
CA ALA A 785 3.43 19.22 -24.17
C ALA A 785 4.50 18.76 -25.18
N PRO A 786 4.20 18.54 -26.48
CA PRO A 786 2.89 18.70 -27.13
C PRO A 786 1.97 17.47 -26.98
N PHE A 787 0.66 17.69 -27.05
CA PHE A 787 -0.33 16.64 -27.07
C PHE A 787 -1.01 16.52 -28.44
N ALA A 788 -1.46 15.29 -28.76
CA ALA A 788 -2.12 15.03 -30.03
C ALA A 788 -3.55 15.57 -30.05
N ILE A 789 -3.93 16.21 -31.15
CA ILE A 789 -5.27 16.75 -31.39
C ILE A 789 -5.92 16.10 -32.63
N GLY A 790 -7.21 16.39 -32.86
CA GLY A 790 -7.91 15.90 -34.06
C GLY A 790 -8.45 14.48 -33.95
N TYR A 791 -8.58 13.96 -32.74
CA TYR A 791 -9.26 12.71 -32.44
C TYR A 791 -10.71 13.00 -31.97
N GLY A 792 -11.64 12.17 -32.44
CA GLY A 792 -13.06 12.38 -32.13
C GLY A 792 -13.74 13.43 -33.04
N ASN A 793 -14.71 14.16 -32.51
CA ASN A 793 -15.34 15.27 -33.20
C ASN A 793 -14.77 16.62 -32.80
N ALA A 794 -14.88 17.63 -33.68
CA ALA A 794 -14.32 18.97 -33.47
C ALA A 794 -14.83 19.64 -32.17
N SER A 795 -16.09 19.43 -31.79
CA SER A 795 -16.65 20.02 -30.58
C SER A 795 -16.01 19.46 -29.32
N THR A 796 -15.93 18.11 -29.19
CA THR A 796 -15.32 17.47 -28.02
C THR A 796 -13.81 17.80 -27.92
N GLY A 797 -13.10 17.76 -29.06
CA GLY A 797 -11.69 18.14 -29.11
C GLY A 797 -11.48 19.62 -28.76
N GLY A 798 -12.37 20.49 -29.27
CA GLY A 798 -12.37 21.92 -28.98
C GLY A 798 -12.63 22.24 -27.50
N ASP A 799 -13.53 21.51 -26.86
CA ASP A 799 -13.83 21.71 -25.43
C ASP A 799 -12.62 21.37 -24.53
N ILE A 800 -11.88 20.29 -24.86
CA ILE A 800 -10.63 19.93 -24.15
C ILE A 800 -9.60 21.04 -24.30
N ILE A 801 -9.34 21.49 -25.55
CA ILE A 801 -8.37 22.57 -25.82
C ILE A 801 -8.80 23.87 -25.10
N ARG A 802 -10.11 24.19 -25.11
CA ARG A 802 -10.65 25.35 -24.38
C ARG A 802 -10.41 25.25 -22.88
N GLY A 803 -10.48 24.05 -22.31
CA GLY A 803 -10.09 23.80 -20.92
C GLY A 803 -8.66 24.21 -20.65
N TYR A 804 -7.70 23.83 -21.50
CA TYR A 804 -6.29 24.18 -21.37
C TYR A 804 -6.03 25.68 -21.61
N ILE A 805 -6.72 26.31 -22.56
CA ILE A 805 -6.68 27.76 -22.74
C ILE A 805 -7.14 28.49 -21.46
N ASN A 806 -8.22 28.02 -20.85
CA ASN A 806 -8.74 28.63 -19.63
C ASN A 806 -7.78 28.42 -18.44
N ALA A 807 -7.17 27.25 -18.35
CA ALA A 807 -6.12 26.99 -17.34
C ALA A 807 -4.92 27.92 -17.52
N SER A 808 -4.43 28.09 -18.75
CA SER A 808 -3.35 29.02 -19.08
C SER A 808 -3.71 30.50 -18.78
N LYS A 809 -4.93 30.93 -19.08
CA LYS A 809 -5.42 32.26 -18.73
C LYS A 809 -5.45 32.52 -17.21
N GLY A 810 -5.60 31.45 -16.42
CA GLY A 810 -5.54 31.50 -14.96
C GLY A 810 -4.13 31.70 -14.39
N VAL A 811 -3.09 31.52 -15.19
CA VAL A 811 -1.69 31.71 -14.77
C VAL A 811 -1.32 33.21 -14.88
N PRO A 812 -0.83 33.88 -13.82
CA PRO A 812 -0.45 35.27 -13.87
C PRO A 812 0.74 35.51 -14.82
N ALA A 813 0.68 36.62 -15.57
CA ALA A 813 1.77 37.03 -16.43
C ALA A 813 2.62 38.11 -15.76
N PHE A 814 3.90 37.85 -15.54
CA PHE A 814 4.82 38.78 -14.89
C PHE A 814 5.72 39.55 -15.86
N ALA A 815 5.61 39.22 -17.14
CA ALA A 815 6.23 39.96 -18.23
C ALA A 815 5.21 40.21 -19.35
N LYS A 816 5.42 41.23 -20.14
CA LYS A 816 4.70 41.48 -21.38
C LYS A 816 5.66 41.83 -22.50
N ALA A 817 5.26 41.54 -23.71
CA ALA A 817 5.90 42.02 -24.91
C ALA A 817 4.97 43.04 -25.62
N ASP A 818 5.57 43.97 -26.33
CA ASP A 818 4.89 44.88 -27.25
C ASP A 818 5.69 44.90 -28.58
N VAL A 819 4.94 44.88 -29.68
CA VAL A 819 5.54 44.91 -31.04
C VAL A 819 5.06 46.13 -31.76
N ALA A 820 6.02 46.91 -32.23
CA ALA A 820 5.80 48.00 -33.14
C ALA A 820 6.59 47.78 -34.44
N TYR A 821 6.08 48.20 -35.57
CA TYR A 821 6.73 48.02 -36.84
C TYR A 821 6.52 49.20 -37.75
N THR A 822 7.35 49.30 -38.81
CA THR A 822 7.10 50.07 -40.00
C THR A 822 7.27 49.18 -41.21
N TYR A 823 6.38 49.35 -42.18
CA TYR A 823 6.38 48.59 -43.42
C TYR A 823 6.64 49.50 -44.61
N ASP A 824 7.74 49.25 -45.35
CA ASP A 824 8.05 49.90 -46.64
C ASP A 824 7.47 49.03 -47.76
N SER A 825 6.36 49.46 -48.32
CA SER A 825 5.63 48.72 -49.36
C SER A 825 6.40 48.64 -50.70
N GLU A 826 7.29 49.58 -51.01
CA GLU A 826 8.09 49.56 -52.23
C GLU A 826 9.20 48.52 -52.16
N LYS A 827 9.84 48.38 -50.98
CA LYS A 827 10.92 47.42 -50.73
C LYS A 827 10.41 46.13 -50.13
N ARG A 828 9.14 46.10 -49.70
CA ARG A 828 8.54 44.99 -48.94
C ARG A 828 9.35 44.65 -47.69
N THR A 829 9.88 45.68 -46.97
CA THR A 829 10.66 45.48 -45.77
C THR A 829 9.88 45.87 -44.54
N LEU A 830 10.05 45.04 -43.51
CA LEU A 830 9.55 45.28 -42.14
C LEU A 830 10.71 45.67 -41.25
N ASP A 831 10.64 46.85 -40.65
CA ASP A 831 11.45 47.24 -39.50
C ASP A 831 10.63 47.01 -38.25
N ILE A 832 11.00 46.02 -37.48
CA ILE A 832 10.24 45.51 -36.31
C ILE A 832 10.96 45.94 -35.04
N ASN A 833 10.27 46.57 -34.12
CA ASN A 833 10.78 46.93 -32.80
C ASN A 833 9.99 46.13 -31.75
N VAL A 834 10.69 45.29 -31.05
CA VAL A 834 10.11 44.55 -29.92
C VAL A 834 10.60 45.19 -28.65
N SER A 835 9.65 45.53 -27.78
CA SER A 835 9.92 45.93 -26.40
C SER A 835 9.27 44.94 -25.44
N ALA A 836 9.92 44.70 -24.34
CA ALA A 836 9.37 43.91 -23.27
C ALA A 836 9.51 44.64 -21.93
N GLU A 837 8.56 44.39 -21.06
CA GLU A 837 8.55 44.90 -19.68
C GLU A 837 8.29 43.70 -18.75
N ARG A 838 8.88 43.74 -17.57
CA ARG A 838 8.60 42.80 -16.50
C ARG A 838 8.27 43.54 -15.20
N ASN A 839 7.50 42.91 -14.31
CA ASN A 839 7.37 43.43 -12.96
C ASN A 839 8.53 42.94 -12.07
N ALA A 840 8.65 43.51 -10.87
CA ALA A 840 9.75 43.22 -9.96
C ALA A 840 9.86 41.74 -9.57
N ILE A 841 8.73 41.01 -9.51
CA ILE A 841 8.68 39.60 -9.09
C ILE A 841 9.08 38.64 -10.23
N CYS A 842 9.02 39.09 -11.48
CA CYS A 842 9.34 38.23 -12.62
C CYS A 842 10.74 37.58 -12.51
N SER A 843 11.73 38.33 -12.07
CA SER A 843 13.10 37.83 -11.91
C SER A 843 13.24 36.78 -10.80
N THR A 844 12.33 36.76 -9.84
CA THR A 844 12.29 35.76 -8.76
C THR A 844 11.72 34.44 -9.27
N PHE A 845 10.64 34.52 -10.05
CA PHE A 845 9.98 33.32 -10.58
C PHE A 845 10.67 32.81 -11.86
N TYR A 846 11.17 33.74 -12.69
CA TYR A 846 11.75 33.46 -13.97
C TYR A 846 13.09 34.22 -14.13
N PRO A 847 14.19 33.74 -13.52
CA PRO A 847 15.48 34.43 -13.54
C PRO A 847 16.05 34.54 -14.94
N GLU A 848 15.77 33.60 -15.81
CA GLU A 848 16.19 33.56 -17.21
C GLU A 848 14.96 33.53 -18.11
N THR A 849 15.00 34.36 -19.15
CA THR A 849 13.93 34.45 -20.16
C THR A 849 14.50 34.60 -21.54
N ASN A 850 13.83 34.03 -22.53
CA ASN A 850 14.14 34.17 -23.93
C ASN A 850 13.03 34.91 -24.68
N LEU A 851 13.38 35.53 -25.77
CA LEU A 851 12.47 36.14 -26.74
C LEU A 851 12.54 35.39 -28.07
N THR A 852 11.36 34.94 -28.55
CA THR A 852 11.22 34.37 -29.91
C THR A 852 10.34 35.29 -30.75
N VAL A 853 10.69 35.56 -32.01
CA VAL A 853 9.92 36.42 -32.91
C VAL A 853 9.59 35.69 -34.18
N TYR A 854 8.30 35.61 -34.50
CA TYR A 854 7.76 34.96 -35.68
C TYR A 854 7.12 35.96 -36.63
N LEU A 855 7.16 35.64 -37.92
CA LEU A 855 6.28 36.17 -38.95
C LEU A 855 5.27 35.09 -39.33
N VAL A 856 4.01 35.41 -39.21
CA VAL A 856 2.88 34.48 -39.43
C VAL A 856 2.01 35.04 -40.56
N GLU A 857 1.53 34.21 -41.45
CA GLU A 857 0.66 34.61 -42.56
C GLU A 857 -0.65 33.81 -42.55
N ASP A 858 -1.76 34.51 -42.66
CA ASP A 858 -3.07 33.92 -42.91
C ASP A 858 -3.39 33.83 -44.38
N ASN A 859 -4.41 33.03 -44.75
CA ASN A 859 -4.89 32.86 -46.12
C ASN A 859 -3.78 32.47 -47.12
N VAL A 860 -2.82 31.63 -46.65
CA VAL A 860 -1.71 31.13 -47.50
C VAL A 860 -2.27 30.06 -48.46
N THR A 861 -2.02 30.31 -49.75
CA THR A 861 -2.42 29.33 -50.78
C THR A 861 -1.25 28.40 -51.11
N ALA A 862 -1.35 27.14 -50.71
CA ALA A 862 -0.39 26.09 -51.02
C ALA A 862 -0.60 25.57 -52.46
N LYS A 863 0.47 25.09 -53.09
CA LYS A 863 0.40 24.46 -54.43
C LYS A 863 -0.16 23.02 -54.34
N THR A 864 0.13 22.38 -53.25
CA THR A 864 -0.34 20.98 -52.99
C THR A 864 -1.57 21.03 -52.08
N PRO A 865 -2.67 20.39 -52.49
CA PRO A 865 -3.85 20.30 -51.59
C PRO A 865 -3.56 19.51 -50.34
N GLN A 866 -4.12 19.97 -49.23
CA GLN A 866 -4.09 19.29 -47.91
C GLN A 866 -4.65 17.87 -48.00
N VAL A 867 -3.90 16.89 -47.61
CA VAL A 867 -4.40 15.51 -47.52
C VAL A 867 -5.51 15.45 -46.44
N GLY A 868 -6.63 14.85 -46.83
CA GLY A 868 -7.80 14.71 -45.92
C GLY A 868 -8.90 15.74 -46.19
N SER A 869 -8.59 17.02 -46.44
CA SER A 869 -9.63 18.02 -46.76
C SER A 869 -9.64 18.41 -48.25
N GLY A 870 -8.51 18.32 -48.90
CA GLY A 870 -8.37 18.85 -50.29
C GLY A 870 -8.24 20.39 -50.35
N SER A 871 -8.23 21.09 -49.22
CA SER A 871 -8.02 22.54 -49.18
C SER A 871 -6.61 22.91 -49.64
N THR A 872 -6.47 24.05 -50.29
CA THR A 872 -5.18 24.69 -50.59
C THR A 872 -4.90 25.89 -49.71
N GLU A 873 -5.90 26.30 -48.88
CA GLU A 873 -5.75 27.46 -48.01
C GLU A 873 -5.40 27.03 -46.60
N HIS A 874 -4.41 27.74 -46.04
CA HIS A 874 -3.86 27.55 -44.70
C HIS A 874 -3.74 28.89 -43.99
N SER A 875 -4.03 28.94 -42.69
CA SER A 875 -3.89 30.12 -41.86
C SER A 875 -2.94 29.88 -40.69
N HIS A 876 -2.54 30.97 -40.05
CA HIS A 876 -1.60 30.97 -38.93
C HIS A 876 -0.20 30.40 -39.26
N VAL A 877 0.15 30.32 -40.57
CA VAL A 877 1.38 29.70 -41.08
C VAL A 877 2.58 30.50 -40.70
N ILE A 878 3.53 29.94 -39.98
CA ILE A 878 4.83 30.58 -39.74
C ILE A 878 5.59 30.65 -41.06
N ARG A 879 5.97 31.87 -41.48
CA ARG A 879 6.71 32.14 -42.72
C ARG A 879 8.20 32.37 -42.45
N ALA A 880 8.52 32.92 -41.28
CA ALA A 880 9.90 33.09 -40.82
C ALA A 880 9.96 33.12 -39.29
N ILE A 881 11.06 32.66 -38.75
CA ILE A 881 11.47 32.81 -37.36
C ILE A 881 12.70 33.74 -37.38
N LEU A 882 12.57 34.92 -36.78
CA LEU A 882 13.60 35.97 -36.83
C LEU A 882 14.71 35.79 -35.78
N THR A 883 14.48 34.84 -34.85
CA THR A 883 15.40 34.39 -33.79
C THR A 883 15.68 32.88 -33.99
N PRO A 884 16.58 32.23 -33.25
CA PRO A 884 16.47 30.77 -33.07
C PRO A 884 15.09 30.37 -32.61
N ALA A 885 14.60 29.16 -32.94
CA ALA A 885 13.27 28.70 -32.53
C ALA A 885 13.13 28.59 -31.01
N THR A 886 14.23 28.36 -30.28
CA THR A 886 14.33 28.38 -28.81
C THR A 886 14.44 29.78 -28.21
N GLY A 887 14.46 30.82 -29.05
CA GLY A 887 14.60 32.23 -28.67
C GLY A 887 16.04 32.70 -28.43
N VAL A 888 16.19 33.98 -28.19
CA VAL A 888 17.41 34.63 -27.75
C VAL A 888 17.26 35.10 -26.30
N PRO A 889 18.33 35.03 -25.48
CA PRO A 889 18.28 35.57 -24.11
C PRO A 889 17.83 37.02 -24.06
N VAL A 890 16.93 37.30 -23.11
CA VAL A 890 16.46 38.68 -22.83
C VAL A 890 17.41 39.31 -21.83
N GLU A 891 18.28 40.20 -22.29
CA GLU A 891 19.16 40.97 -21.43
C GLU A 891 18.42 42.20 -20.89
N TRP A 892 17.80 42.03 -19.72
CA TRP A 892 16.98 43.08 -19.10
C TRP A 892 17.82 44.29 -18.64
N ASP A 893 17.46 45.49 -19.09
CA ASP A 893 17.96 46.77 -18.54
C ASP A 893 16.95 47.26 -17.46
N GLY A 894 17.22 46.91 -16.21
CA GLY A 894 16.21 47.05 -15.17
C GLY A 894 15.00 46.11 -15.43
N ASP A 895 13.82 46.71 -15.62
CA ASP A 895 12.59 45.99 -15.92
C ASP A 895 12.14 46.12 -17.38
N ALA A 896 13.02 46.58 -18.27
CA ALA A 896 12.74 46.78 -19.68
C ALA A 896 13.75 46.09 -20.57
N TYR A 897 13.30 45.70 -21.76
CA TYR A 897 14.13 45.15 -22.84
C TYR A 897 13.68 45.72 -24.17
N ARG A 898 14.62 45.92 -25.09
CA ARG A 898 14.30 46.40 -26.44
C ARG A 898 15.26 45.76 -27.43
N THR A 899 14.70 45.34 -28.55
CA THR A 899 15.46 44.85 -29.69
C THR A 899 14.76 45.20 -31.00
N SER A 900 15.47 45.09 -32.11
CA SER A 900 14.91 45.38 -33.44
C SER A 900 15.37 44.36 -34.46
N TYR A 901 14.49 44.11 -35.43
CA TYR A 901 14.72 43.20 -36.54
C TYR A 901 14.39 43.93 -37.83
N ASN A 902 15.17 43.72 -38.87
CA ASN A 902 14.88 44.17 -40.22
C ASN A 902 14.77 42.95 -41.11
N THR A 903 13.69 42.83 -41.87
CA THR A 903 13.48 41.67 -42.73
C THR A 903 12.74 42.12 -43.99
N GLN A 904 13.05 41.49 -45.11
CA GLN A 904 12.37 41.68 -46.37
C GLN A 904 11.34 40.55 -46.54
N LEU A 905 10.07 40.90 -46.81
CA LEU A 905 9.04 39.93 -47.10
C LEU A 905 9.21 39.31 -48.46
N ASP A 906 9.10 37.97 -48.56
CA ASP A 906 9.10 37.29 -49.85
C ASP A 906 7.99 37.84 -50.76
N ALA A 907 8.24 37.90 -52.05
CA ALA A 907 7.30 38.42 -53.03
C ALA A 907 5.97 37.61 -53.08
N ALA A 908 6.04 36.33 -52.71
CA ALA A 908 4.86 35.45 -52.66
C ALA A 908 4.00 35.63 -51.41
N TRP A 909 4.45 36.36 -50.37
CA TRP A 909 3.71 36.54 -49.13
C TRP A 909 2.78 37.75 -49.25
N LYS A 910 1.59 37.64 -48.66
CA LYS A 910 0.62 38.73 -48.66
C LYS A 910 0.86 39.59 -47.42
N ALA A 911 1.47 40.77 -47.59
CA ALA A 911 1.85 41.62 -46.46
C ALA A 911 0.65 41.99 -45.55
N GLY A 912 -0.53 42.21 -46.13
CA GLY A 912 -1.74 42.51 -45.38
C GLY A 912 -2.36 41.32 -44.59
N ASP A 913 -1.93 40.10 -44.92
CA ASP A 913 -2.33 38.86 -44.19
C ASP A 913 -1.23 38.44 -43.17
N MET A 914 -0.18 39.26 -43.01
CA MET A 914 0.93 38.99 -42.08
C MET A 914 0.66 39.49 -40.68
N SER A 915 1.18 38.76 -39.72
CA SER A 915 1.26 39.19 -38.33
C SER A 915 2.68 38.97 -37.79
N ILE A 916 3.10 39.82 -36.89
CA ILE A 916 4.37 39.69 -36.15
C ILE A 916 4.04 39.23 -34.75
N VAL A 917 4.61 38.11 -34.35
CA VAL A 917 4.38 37.54 -33.03
C VAL A 917 5.68 37.54 -32.24
N ALA A 918 5.66 38.11 -31.01
CA ALA A 918 6.76 38.09 -30.07
C ALA A 918 6.38 37.27 -28.83
N VAL A 919 7.20 36.32 -28.45
CA VAL A 919 6.97 35.40 -27.37
C VAL A 919 8.08 35.49 -26.33
N ILE A 920 7.72 35.73 -25.09
CA ILE A 920 8.62 35.65 -23.93
C ILE A 920 8.41 34.26 -23.30
N ASN A 921 9.47 33.47 -23.23
CA ASN A 921 9.41 32.10 -22.68
C ASN A 921 10.65 31.82 -21.84
N ARG A 922 10.59 30.76 -21.06
CA ARG A 922 11.77 30.20 -20.39
C ARG A 922 12.73 29.61 -21.43
N PRO A 923 14.06 29.65 -21.17
CA PRO A 923 15.03 28.99 -22.03
C PRO A 923 14.72 27.49 -22.16
N PHE A 924 14.97 26.93 -23.37
CA PHE A 924 14.86 25.48 -23.57
C PHE A 924 15.89 24.74 -22.70
N ASN A 925 15.43 23.72 -21.98
CA ASN A 925 16.27 22.82 -21.21
C ASN A 925 15.94 21.37 -21.57
N ALA A 926 16.85 20.66 -22.22
CA ALA A 926 16.67 19.27 -22.64
C ALA A 926 16.56 18.29 -21.43
N GLU A 927 17.10 18.68 -20.25
CA GLU A 927 17.00 17.89 -19.02
C GLU A 927 15.69 18.12 -18.27
N ALA A 928 14.98 19.22 -18.58
CA ALA A 928 13.69 19.57 -18.01
C ALA A 928 12.78 20.17 -19.12
N PRO A 929 12.34 19.37 -20.10
CA PRO A 929 11.55 19.85 -21.24
C PRO A 929 10.20 20.45 -20.83
N ASP A 930 9.70 20.12 -19.64
CA ASP A 930 8.46 20.65 -19.07
C ASP A 930 8.62 22.04 -18.42
N SER A 931 9.84 22.60 -18.42
CA SER A 931 10.18 23.91 -17.84
C SER A 931 10.44 24.98 -18.91
N VAL A 932 9.70 24.95 -20.02
CA VAL A 932 9.90 25.83 -21.19
C VAL A 932 8.71 26.75 -21.47
N GLU A 933 7.86 26.92 -20.47
CA GLU A 933 6.58 27.63 -20.57
C GLU A 933 6.71 29.05 -21.15
N VAL A 934 5.69 29.46 -21.89
CA VAL A 934 5.51 30.81 -22.36
C VAL A 934 5.00 31.69 -21.22
N LEU A 935 5.72 32.78 -20.92
CA LEU A 935 5.35 33.73 -19.88
C LEU A 935 4.27 34.69 -20.37
N ASN A 936 4.40 35.12 -21.63
CA ASN A 936 3.40 35.94 -22.31
C ASN A 936 3.79 36.09 -23.79
N ALA A 937 2.87 36.52 -24.63
CA ALA A 937 3.11 36.80 -26.04
C ALA A 937 2.39 38.08 -26.50
N ALA A 938 2.84 38.63 -27.61
CA ALA A 938 2.18 39.73 -28.25
C ALA A 938 2.10 39.49 -29.77
N SER A 939 1.03 39.94 -30.39
CA SER A 939 0.84 39.87 -31.83
C SER A 939 0.36 41.21 -32.36
N VAL A 940 0.88 41.59 -33.51
CA VAL A 940 0.38 42.76 -34.24
C VAL A 940 0.25 42.39 -35.73
N ALA A 941 -0.92 42.64 -36.29
CA ALA A 941 -1.17 42.47 -37.72
C ALA A 941 -0.43 43.57 -38.52
N VAL A 942 0.12 43.23 -39.66
CA VAL A 942 0.77 44.14 -40.55
C VAL A 942 -0.30 44.91 -41.33
N ASP A 943 -0.42 46.21 -41.03
CA ASP A 943 -1.25 47.14 -41.81
C ASP A 943 -0.50 47.49 -43.10
N ALA A 944 -0.62 46.61 -44.07
CA ALA A 944 -0.14 46.91 -45.40
C ALA A 944 -1.31 47.44 -46.23
N PRO A 945 -1.12 48.50 -47.05
CA PRO A 945 -2.14 48.84 -48.00
C PRO A 945 -2.47 47.57 -48.78
N GLU A 946 -3.81 47.29 -48.91
CA GLU A 946 -4.24 46.16 -49.76
C GLU A 946 -3.44 46.24 -51.04
N ASP A 947 -2.69 45.21 -51.37
CA ASP A 947 -2.09 45.14 -52.70
C ASP A 947 -3.23 45.37 -53.67
N SER A 948 -3.34 46.60 -54.16
CA SER A 948 -4.32 46.94 -55.17
C SER A 948 -3.95 45.99 -56.30
N GLY A 949 -4.72 44.89 -56.40
CA GLY A 949 -4.40 43.73 -57.22
C GLY A 949 -4.20 43.95 -58.71
N VAL A 950 -3.24 44.78 -59.00
CA VAL A 950 -2.52 44.92 -60.25
C VAL A 950 -1.12 44.33 -60.00
N ALA A 951 -1.07 43.07 -59.58
CA ALA A 951 0.11 42.27 -59.83
C ALA A 951 0.23 42.14 -61.33
N ASP A 952 1.32 42.56 -61.94
CA ASP A 952 1.72 42.26 -63.29
C ASP A 952 1.65 40.73 -63.48
N VAL A 953 0.48 40.23 -63.88
CA VAL A 953 0.29 38.78 -64.21
C VAL A 953 1.03 38.40 -65.48
N TYR A 954 1.62 39.37 -66.17
CA TYR A 954 2.40 39.12 -67.34
C TYR A 954 3.84 39.69 -67.18
N GLY A 955 4.80 38.81 -66.97
CA GLY A 955 6.26 39.13 -67.00
C GLY A 955 6.77 39.62 -68.30
N ASN A 956 6.09 40.52 -69.02
CA ASN A 956 6.52 41.20 -70.23
C ASN A 956 5.93 42.59 -70.39
N GLY A 957 5.63 43.34 -69.37
CA GLY A 957 5.32 44.76 -69.45
C GLY A 957 3.92 45.11 -69.99
N SER A 958 2.97 44.18 -70.02
CA SER A 958 1.61 44.41 -70.54
C SER A 958 0.61 44.14 -69.38
N GLY A 959 0.25 45.13 -68.59
CA GLY A 959 -0.76 45.06 -67.49
C GLY A 959 -1.98 45.98 -67.80
N LEU A 960 -3.17 45.62 -67.28
CA LEU A 960 -4.32 46.52 -67.26
C LEU A 960 -4.19 47.49 -66.07
N TYR A 961 -4.39 48.79 -66.35
CA TYR A 961 -4.34 49.87 -65.33
C TYR A 961 -5.44 50.86 -65.48
N VAL A 962 -5.77 51.67 -64.53
CA VAL A 962 -6.74 52.73 -64.61
C VAL A 962 -6.01 54.03 -64.86
N LYS A 963 -6.36 54.71 -65.88
CA LYS A 963 -5.90 56.01 -66.17
C LYS A 963 -7.09 56.93 -66.54
N GLU A 964 -7.15 58.09 -65.86
CA GLU A 964 -8.19 59.08 -66.14
C GLU A 964 -9.60 58.57 -66.23
N GLY A 965 -10.01 57.67 -65.38
CA GLY A 965 -11.34 57.07 -65.37
C GLY A 965 -11.62 56.09 -66.50
N SER A 966 -10.55 55.47 -67.06
CA SER A 966 -10.66 54.44 -68.08
C SER A 966 -9.66 53.30 -67.75
N VAL A 967 -10.01 52.07 -68.09
CA VAL A 967 -9.08 50.94 -68.00
C VAL A 967 -8.30 50.90 -69.30
N ALA A 968 -6.98 50.95 -69.18
CA ALA A 968 -6.06 50.86 -70.30
C ALA A 968 -5.06 49.72 -70.07
N GLY A 969 -4.41 49.22 -71.07
CA GLY A 969 -3.39 48.22 -71.00
C GLY A 969 -2.48 48.22 -72.25
N VAL A 970 -1.25 47.89 -72.13
CA VAL A 970 -0.30 47.73 -73.28
C VAL A 970 -0.28 46.26 -73.68
N GLY A 971 -0.42 45.97 -75.00
CA GLY A 971 -0.48 44.59 -75.49
C GLY A 971 -1.83 43.94 -75.54
N PHE A 972 -2.92 44.72 -75.47
CA PHE A 972 -4.28 44.24 -75.58
C PHE A 972 -4.92 44.78 -76.87
N ALA A 973 -5.50 43.84 -77.64
CA ALA A 973 -6.28 44.13 -78.87
C ALA A 973 -7.69 44.65 -78.51
N SER A 974 -8.26 44.32 -77.42
CA SER A 974 -9.55 44.82 -76.87
C SER A 974 -9.65 44.75 -75.37
N ILE A 975 -10.34 45.73 -74.78
CA ILE A 975 -10.65 45.79 -73.34
C ILE A 975 -12.15 46.10 -73.18
N ASP A 976 -12.88 45.16 -72.63
CA ASP A 976 -14.27 45.30 -72.29
C ASP A 976 -14.46 45.40 -70.76
N VAL A 977 -15.22 46.38 -70.29
CA VAL A 977 -15.42 46.64 -68.89
C VAL A 977 -16.88 46.32 -68.52
N PHE A 978 -17.06 45.64 -67.33
CA PHE A 978 -18.38 45.27 -66.84
C PHE A 978 -18.56 45.78 -65.41
N ASN A 979 -19.71 46.23 -65.04
CA ASN A 979 -20.03 46.56 -63.63
C ASN A 979 -20.23 45.29 -62.81
N THR A 980 -20.42 45.41 -61.50
CA THR A 980 -20.63 44.30 -60.55
C THR A 980 -21.91 43.49 -60.81
N SER A 981 -22.86 44.02 -61.59
CA SER A 981 -24.06 43.28 -62.07
C SER A 981 -23.83 42.55 -63.39
N GLY A 982 -22.62 42.53 -63.96
CA GLY A 982 -22.25 41.87 -65.19
C GLY A 982 -22.69 42.62 -66.47
N GLN A 983 -23.11 43.87 -66.41
CA GLN A 983 -23.45 44.68 -67.56
C GLN A 983 -22.19 45.33 -68.10
N ARG A 984 -22.00 45.27 -69.41
CA ARG A 984 -20.91 45.96 -70.13
C ARG A 984 -21.15 47.47 -70.08
N VAL A 985 -20.13 48.18 -69.59
CA VAL A 985 -20.12 49.65 -69.51
C VAL A 985 -19.07 50.22 -70.41
N ALA A 986 -19.27 51.50 -70.81
CA ALA A 986 -18.31 52.20 -71.63
C ALA A 986 -17.02 52.39 -70.81
N ASN A 987 -15.87 52.01 -71.37
CA ASN A 987 -14.56 52.19 -70.76
C ASN A 987 -14.05 53.64 -70.90
N ILE A 988 -14.84 54.60 -70.33
CA ILE A 988 -14.53 56.04 -70.34
C ILE A 988 -15.29 56.70 -69.19
N ASN A 989 -14.61 57.53 -68.42
CA ASN A 989 -15.16 58.23 -67.26
C ASN A 989 -15.92 57.26 -66.27
N LEU A 990 -15.33 56.14 -66.05
CA LEU A 990 -15.87 55.18 -65.10
C LEU A 990 -15.95 55.86 -63.71
N ALA A 991 -17.09 55.67 -63.05
CA ALA A 991 -17.26 56.17 -61.67
C ALA A 991 -16.40 55.33 -60.69
N PRO A 992 -16.00 55.91 -59.57
CA PRO A 992 -15.28 55.18 -58.54
C PRO A 992 -16.10 53.88 -58.16
N GLY A 993 -15.45 52.73 -58.24
CA GLY A 993 -16.15 51.47 -58.03
C GLY A 993 -15.35 50.24 -58.52
N ILE A 994 -15.92 49.06 -58.32
CA ILE A 994 -15.36 47.80 -58.78
C ILE A 994 -15.90 47.44 -60.15
N TYR A 995 -15.02 47.03 -61.05
CA TYR A 995 -15.34 46.61 -62.39
C TYR A 995 -14.69 45.27 -62.71
N LEU A 996 -15.39 44.45 -63.50
CA LEU A 996 -14.80 43.27 -64.14
C LEU A 996 -14.36 43.65 -65.54
N VAL A 997 -13.11 43.37 -65.85
CA VAL A 997 -12.52 43.68 -67.17
C VAL A 997 -12.26 42.38 -67.91
N SER A 998 -12.81 42.23 -69.08
CA SER A 998 -12.46 41.17 -70.03
C SER A 998 -11.62 41.76 -71.15
N ALA A 999 -10.41 41.33 -71.32
CA ALA A 999 -9.52 41.87 -72.34
C ALA A 999 -8.94 40.72 -73.16
N VAL A 1000 -8.62 41.04 -74.42
CA VAL A 1000 -7.96 40.10 -75.35
C VAL A 1000 -6.55 40.66 -75.61
N THR A 1001 -5.51 39.92 -75.41
CA THR A 1001 -4.16 40.29 -75.68
C THR A 1001 -3.93 40.33 -77.19
N ASP A 1002 -2.87 41.02 -77.65
CA ASP A 1002 -2.47 41.02 -79.06
C ASP A 1002 -2.12 39.62 -79.60
N ALA A 1003 -1.84 38.66 -78.69
CA ALA A 1003 -1.60 37.28 -79.02
C ALA A 1003 -2.91 36.41 -79.00
N GLY A 1004 -4.09 37.03 -78.85
CA GLY A 1004 -5.38 36.38 -78.85
C GLY A 1004 -5.81 35.64 -77.59
N GLN A 1005 -5.11 35.82 -76.44
CA GLN A 1005 -5.46 35.24 -75.18
C GLN A 1005 -6.51 36.09 -74.48
N HIS A 1006 -7.53 35.44 -73.90
CA HIS A 1006 -8.52 36.12 -73.09
C HIS A 1006 -8.08 36.26 -71.63
N VAL A 1007 -8.19 37.44 -71.11
CA VAL A 1007 -7.86 37.80 -69.70
C VAL A 1007 -9.08 38.41 -69.06
N THR A 1008 -9.47 37.94 -67.93
CA THR A 1008 -10.51 38.53 -67.10
C THR A 1008 -9.91 38.99 -65.75
N GLN A 1009 -10.11 40.26 -65.44
CA GLN A 1009 -9.54 40.84 -64.22
C GLN A 1009 -10.57 41.77 -63.53
N LYS A 1010 -10.52 41.81 -62.20
CA LYS A 1010 -11.24 42.78 -61.40
C LYS A 1010 -10.38 44.05 -61.27
N VAL A 1011 -10.97 45.21 -61.62
CA VAL A 1011 -10.30 46.51 -61.58
C VAL A 1011 -11.08 47.45 -60.67
N VAL A 1012 -10.39 48.19 -59.85
CA VAL A 1012 -10.94 49.23 -58.96
C VAL A 1012 -10.62 50.59 -59.52
N VAL A 1013 -11.68 51.36 -59.87
CA VAL A 1013 -11.57 52.74 -60.25
C VAL A 1013 -11.78 53.59 -59.01
N LYS A 1014 -10.76 54.39 -58.64
CA LYS A 1014 -10.79 55.29 -57.46
C LYS A 1014 -11.41 56.60 -57.75
#